data_cdd1e63e9a5731b316f7d2ca49a5216b
#
_entry.id   cdd1e63e9a5731b316f7d2ca49a5216b
#
_cell.length_a   1.000
_cell.length_b   1.000
_cell.length_c   1.000
_cell.angle_alpha   90.00
_cell.angle_beta   90.00
_cell.angle_gamma   90.00
#
_symmetry.space_group_name_H-M   'P 1'
#
loop_
_entity.id
_entity.type
_entity.pdbx_description
1 polymer ?
#
loop_
_entity_poly.entity_id
_entity_poly.type
_entity_poly.pdbx_seq_one_letter_code
_entity_poly.pdbx_strand_id
1 'polypeptide(L)'
;MLSHHVPEYLQNKDLRLILFGGKGGVGKTTMAASAAIHLAQSYHNEKKVLVVSTDPAHSLGDSFGIELGDKVTEVQGSGVRGQGSDQQRATSGEQQPVTNDQCPMTNLYARELDTSRLADEFKEKNEAVIKKLADRGTYFDRQDIAEFFDLSLPGMDEVMAVIEMANLIRDETCDILVVDTAPTGHTVRMLNLPEQMQKWIEVMDMMQHKHRYMATHFTGRKYIKDECDLFLDNLSSDIDRVKKLLSNSQTTRFVPVTIPEPMSIYETERMLISLEKINIPVKDIIVNRVMESDGCEFCRLKKEDQKTPLAEIEDKFSRYNLIKVPLFPLEIRGVDGLKGLADYFSGKSWPVEIEKDDQPDEDPGTYVTLSPDLEFIIFGGKGGVGKTTLASATAIHLARRNPGKKVLIFSTDPAHSLSDSFKLSIGDEITPIDWSGISGHGTIRNPQSAIRNLYALEINADELFENFKRNFKEDIEEIFDKFLGRGFDIKFDREVMTELFTLAPPGLDEIMALDTIMDLRKEGKYDLFILDTSPTGHLLRFLELPDMVREWLKAFFRLLLKYKGVVRLTKAAERALAMSKNVRRIQETLTSPDRTDFVGVTIPEAMGVLELERLIGSLDNSGIPCNNIAINMVIPQTDCDFCSLKGAEQQGYIKEIRSRYPDRTVTKIPLFPHEIRGVDNLSRIGEIMFQFSSSASDLPPL
;
A
#
# COMPACT_ATOMS: atom_id res chain seq x y z
N MET A 1 -20.89 -4.01 27.86
CA MET A 1 -21.56 -4.90 26.90
C MET A 1 -21.78 -4.07 25.64
N LEU A 2 -21.02 -4.33 24.58
CA LEU A 2 -21.26 -3.70 23.28
C LEU A 2 -22.62 -4.24 22.77
N SER A 3 -23.50 -3.34 22.32
CA SER A 3 -24.76 -3.76 21.69
C SER A 3 -24.40 -4.45 20.36
N HIS A 4 -24.54 -5.77 20.31
CA HIS A 4 -24.36 -6.56 19.10
C HIS A 4 -25.46 -6.23 18.10
N HIS A 5 -25.29 -5.16 17.33
CA HIS A 5 -26.07 -4.93 16.14
C HIS A 5 -25.30 -5.50 14.94
N VAL A 6 -25.91 -6.47 14.25
CA VAL A 6 -25.38 -6.95 12.98
C VAL A 6 -25.22 -5.74 12.03
N PRO A 7 -24.06 -5.54 11.40
CA PRO A 7 -23.82 -4.42 10.50
C PRO A 7 -24.85 -4.32 9.37
N GLU A 8 -25.20 -3.09 8.94
CA GLU A 8 -26.19 -2.86 7.87
C GLU A 8 -25.80 -3.57 6.58
N TYR A 9 -24.51 -3.52 6.23
CA TYR A 9 -24.00 -4.15 5.00
C TYR A 9 -24.12 -5.69 5.00
N LEU A 10 -24.27 -6.35 6.16
CA LEU A 10 -24.52 -7.79 6.26
C LEU A 10 -26.01 -8.15 6.23
N GLN A 11 -26.87 -7.19 6.54
CA GLN A 11 -28.34 -7.41 6.58
C GLN A 11 -29.04 -7.03 5.28
N ASN A 12 -28.44 -6.12 4.50
CA ASN A 12 -29.06 -5.57 3.30
C ASN A 12 -28.99 -6.55 2.12
N LYS A 13 -30.13 -7.15 1.79
CA LYS A 13 -30.25 -8.19 0.74
C LYS A 13 -30.12 -7.66 -0.68
N ASP A 14 -30.17 -6.34 -0.88
CA ASP A 14 -30.10 -5.72 -2.21
C ASP A 14 -28.66 -5.44 -2.63
N LEU A 15 -27.71 -5.54 -1.70
CA LEU A 15 -26.30 -5.30 -2.00
C LEU A 15 -25.74 -6.37 -2.95
N ARG A 16 -25.00 -5.89 -3.94
CA ARG A 16 -24.28 -6.68 -4.93
C ARG A 16 -22.77 -6.42 -4.89
N LEU A 17 -22.35 -5.26 -4.38
CA LEU A 17 -20.95 -4.87 -4.28
C LEU A 17 -20.65 -4.31 -2.89
N ILE A 18 -19.71 -4.91 -2.19
CA ILE A 18 -19.22 -4.44 -0.89
C ILE A 18 -17.72 -4.30 -0.95
N LEU A 19 -17.20 -3.06 -0.75
CA LEU A 19 -15.79 -2.78 -0.79
C LEU A 19 -15.27 -2.47 0.62
N PHE A 20 -14.17 -3.11 1.02
CA PHE A 20 -13.49 -2.83 2.27
C PHE A 20 -12.23 -2.02 2.01
N GLY A 21 -12.09 -0.85 2.66
CA GLY A 21 -10.93 0.02 2.51
C GLY A 21 -10.45 0.58 3.84
N GLY A 22 -9.22 1.11 3.85
CA GLY A 22 -8.61 1.69 5.04
C GLY A 22 -7.08 1.62 4.98
N LYS A 23 -6.43 2.15 6.01
CA LYS A 23 -4.98 2.14 6.17
C LYS A 23 -4.39 0.72 6.05
N GLY A 24 -3.13 0.61 5.65
CA GLY A 24 -2.41 -0.67 5.70
C GLY A 24 -2.38 -1.25 7.12
N GLY A 25 -2.64 -2.55 7.26
CA GLY A 25 -2.55 -3.26 8.54
C GLY A 25 -3.74 -3.11 9.50
N VAL A 26 -4.83 -2.43 9.12
CA VAL A 26 -6.02 -2.28 9.97
C VAL A 26 -6.94 -3.52 9.99
N GLY A 27 -6.67 -4.54 9.16
CA GLY A 27 -7.44 -5.78 9.08
C GLY A 27 -8.52 -5.81 8.00
N LYS A 28 -8.36 -5.05 6.90
CA LYS A 28 -9.31 -5.03 5.76
C LYS A 28 -9.61 -6.43 5.21
N THR A 29 -8.58 -7.18 4.86
CA THR A 29 -8.67 -8.52 4.29
C THR A 29 -9.43 -9.48 5.20
N THR A 30 -9.12 -9.45 6.50
CA THR A 30 -9.81 -10.28 7.51
C THR A 30 -11.29 -9.92 7.61
N MET A 31 -11.63 -8.62 7.56
CA MET A 31 -13.03 -8.17 7.59
C MET A 31 -13.77 -8.53 6.32
N ALA A 32 -13.15 -8.37 5.14
CA ALA A 32 -13.73 -8.74 3.85
C ALA A 32 -13.98 -10.25 3.76
N ALA A 33 -12.99 -11.07 4.13
CA ALA A 33 -13.12 -12.53 4.12
C ALA A 33 -14.19 -13.02 5.11
N SER A 34 -14.23 -12.48 6.33
CA SER A 34 -15.27 -12.83 7.32
C SER A 34 -16.66 -12.38 6.88
N ALA A 35 -16.79 -11.20 6.26
CA ALA A 35 -18.05 -10.74 5.70
C ALA A 35 -18.55 -11.67 4.57
N ALA A 36 -17.64 -12.11 3.68
CA ALA A 36 -17.98 -13.05 2.62
C ALA A 36 -18.46 -14.40 3.18
N ILE A 37 -17.80 -14.93 4.22
CA ILE A 37 -18.26 -16.15 4.93
C ILE A 37 -19.65 -15.94 5.54
N HIS A 38 -19.85 -14.81 6.24
CA HIS A 38 -21.17 -14.51 6.86
C HIS A 38 -22.29 -14.47 5.81
N LEU A 39 -22.05 -13.78 4.68
CA LEU A 39 -23.04 -13.69 3.61
C LEU A 39 -23.32 -15.06 2.97
N ALA A 40 -22.27 -15.84 2.70
CA ALA A 40 -22.44 -17.20 2.16
C ALA A 40 -23.28 -18.09 3.08
N GLN A 41 -23.02 -18.03 4.39
CA GLN A 41 -23.82 -18.76 5.40
C GLN A 41 -25.28 -18.26 5.50
N SER A 42 -25.47 -16.93 5.45
CA SER A 42 -26.80 -16.32 5.61
C SER A 42 -27.72 -16.60 4.44
N TYR A 43 -27.20 -16.80 3.25
CA TYR A 43 -28.00 -17.12 2.05
C TYR A 43 -28.17 -18.62 1.77
N HIS A 44 -27.64 -19.50 2.62
CA HIS A 44 -27.89 -20.96 2.55
C HIS A 44 -27.81 -21.54 1.12
N ASN A 45 -26.75 -21.15 0.36
CA ASN A 45 -26.55 -21.55 -1.04
C ASN A 45 -27.52 -20.94 -2.08
N GLU A 46 -28.41 -20.00 -1.70
CA GLU A 46 -29.27 -19.30 -2.65
C GLU A 46 -28.55 -18.27 -3.52
N LYS A 47 -27.47 -17.69 -3.00
CA LYS A 47 -26.65 -16.67 -3.69
C LYS A 47 -25.19 -17.08 -3.72
N LYS A 48 -24.53 -16.87 -4.86
CA LYS A 48 -23.10 -17.02 -5.00
C LYS A 48 -22.40 -15.78 -4.47
N VAL A 49 -21.51 -15.96 -3.51
CA VAL A 49 -20.67 -14.91 -2.93
C VAL A 49 -19.25 -15.10 -3.44
N LEU A 50 -18.69 -14.06 -4.05
CA LEU A 50 -17.32 -14.04 -4.50
C LEU A 50 -16.55 -12.96 -3.73
N VAL A 51 -15.47 -13.34 -3.08
CA VAL A 51 -14.52 -12.39 -2.50
C VAL A 51 -13.31 -12.23 -3.40
N VAL A 52 -12.95 -10.98 -3.66
CA VAL A 52 -11.86 -10.62 -4.58
C VAL A 52 -10.88 -9.69 -3.87
N SER A 53 -9.59 -9.95 -3.99
CA SER A 53 -8.55 -9.00 -3.58
C SER A 53 -7.97 -8.27 -4.80
N THR A 54 -7.81 -6.96 -4.67
CA THR A 54 -7.08 -6.11 -5.61
C THR A 54 -5.72 -5.69 -5.04
N ASP A 55 -5.35 -6.20 -3.86
CA ASP A 55 -4.04 -5.95 -3.25
C ASP A 55 -3.00 -6.90 -3.88
N PRO A 56 -1.93 -6.38 -4.50
CA PRO A 56 -0.89 -7.21 -5.11
C PRO A 56 -0.11 -8.07 -4.10
N ALA A 57 -0.35 -7.89 -2.79
CA ALA A 57 0.34 -8.63 -1.74
C ALA A 57 -0.20 -10.06 -1.49
N HIS A 58 -1.12 -10.59 -2.32
CA HIS A 58 -1.71 -11.93 -2.16
C HIS A 58 -2.27 -12.23 -0.75
N SER A 59 -2.83 -11.20 -0.13
CA SER A 59 -3.24 -11.23 1.28
C SER A 59 -4.49 -12.06 1.55
N LEU A 60 -5.31 -12.29 0.51
CA LEU A 60 -6.58 -13.01 0.65
C LEU A 60 -6.37 -14.52 0.79
N GLY A 61 -5.48 -15.11 -0.04
CA GLY A 61 -5.08 -16.51 0.07
C GLY A 61 -4.46 -16.81 1.42
N ASP A 62 -3.57 -15.91 1.86
CA ASP A 62 -2.93 -16.00 3.17
C ASP A 62 -3.96 -15.95 4.33
N SER A 63 -5.00 -15.10 4.20
CA SER A 63 -6.06 -14.96 5.20
C SER A 63 -6.95 -16.21 5.29
N PHE A 64 -7.29 -16.83 4.16
CA PHE A 64 -8.03 -18.10 4.13
C PHE A 64 -7.15 -19.33 4.46
N GLY A 65 -5.83 -19.20 4.37
CA GLY A 65 -4.89 -20.32 4.50
C GLY A 65 -4.96 -21.31 3.34
N ILE A 66 -5.28 -20.82 2.14
CA ILE A 66 -5.36 -21.60 0.89
C ILE A 66 -4.56 -20.91 -0.22
N GLU A 67 -4.09 -21.68 -1.17
CA GLU A 67 -3.43 -21.14 -2.35
C GLU A 67 -4.48 -20.55 -3.30
N LEU A 68 -4.46 -19.24 -3.48
CA LEU A 68 -5.33 -18.52 -4.40
C LEU A 68 -4.52 -17.94 -5.55
N GLY A 69 -5.18 -17.75 -6.67
CA GLY A 69 -4.64 -17.07 -7.84
C GLY A 69 -5.75 -16.34 -8.59
N ASP A 70 -5.48 -16.02 -9.84
CA ASP A 70 -6.42 -15.26 -10.68
C ASP A 70 -7.61 -16.08 -11.22
N LYS A 71 -7.75 -17.34 -10.83
CA LYS A 71 -8.94 -18.14 -11.13
C LYS A 71 -9.89 -18.14 -9.94
N VAL A 72 -11.19 -18.07 -10.24
CA VAL A 72 -12.24 -18.24 -9.24
C VAL A 72 -12.12 -19.62 -8.60
N THR A 73 -11.82 -19.67 -7.32
CA THR A 73 -11.60 -20.90 -6.54
C THR A 73 -12.71 -21.02 -5.49
N GLU A 74 -13.30 -22.20 -5.37
CA GLU A 74 -14.28 -22.49 -4.33
C GLU A 74 -13.60 -22.59 -2.96
N VAL A 75 -14.14 -21.90 -1.95
CA VAL A 75 -13.64 -21.95 -0.57
C VAL A 75 -14.41 -23.01 0.18
N GLN A 76 -13.77 -24.16 0.41
CA GLN A 76 -14.38 -25.29 1.14
C GLN A 76 -14.19 -25.13 2.65
N GLY A 77 -15.27 -25.30 3.42
CA GLY A 77 -15.22 -25.34 4.89
C GLY A 77 -14.58 -26.61 5.39
N SER A 78 -13.51 -26.49 6.18
CA SER A 78 -12.79 -27.52 6.95
C SER A 78 -12.37 -28.79 6.19
N GLY A 79 -11.08 -28.99 5.94
CA GLY A 79 -10.54 -30.30 5.62
C GLY A 79 -9.35 -30.44 4.70
N VAL A 80 -8.48 -29.46 4.60
CA VAL A 80 -7.13 -29.72 4.04
C VAL A 80 -6.11 -29.49 5.14
N ARG A 81 -5.83 -30.54 5.92
CA ARG A 81 -4.54 -30.63 6.65
C ARG A 81 -3.45 -30.60 5.61
N GLY A 82 -2.60 -29.59 5.67
CA GLY A 82 -1.41 -29.51 4.87
C GLY A 82 -0.65 -30.84 4.93
N GLN A 83 -0.26 -31.38 3.77
CA GLN A 83 0.71 -32.44 3.66
C GLN A 83 2.09 -31.90 4.06
N GLY A 84 2.34 -31.86 5.36
CA GLY A 84 3.64 -31.73 5.96
C GLY A 84 3.91 -33.03 6.70
N SER A 85 4.78 -33.88 6.13
CA SER A 85 5.53 -34.98 6.75
C SER A 85 5.04 -35.46 8.12
N ASP A 86 4.18 -36.50 8.14
CA ASP A 86 4.10 -37.43 9.25
C ASP A 86 3.73 -38.84 8.76
N GLN A 87 4.76 -39.59 8.39
CA GLN A 87 4.74 -41.05 8.52
C GLN A 87 4.97 -41.36 9.98
N GLN A 88 4.09 -42.16 10.55
CA GLN A 88 4.08 -42.85 11.84
C GLN A 88 3.20 -42.22 12.94
N ARG A 89 1.97 -42.70 12.98
CA ARG A 89 1.35 -43.36 14.13
C ARG A 89 -0.09 -43.77 13.86
N ALA A 90 -0.25 -45.01 13.41
CA ALA A 90 -1.52 -45.72 13.53
C ALA A 90 -1.47 -46.52 14.83
N THR A 91 -2.35 -46.20 15.78
CA THR A 91 -2.95 -47.22 16.69
C THR A 91 -4.15 -46.63 17.43
N SER A 92 -5.31 -47.22 17.17
CA SER A 92 -6.45 -47.52 18.05
C SER A 92 -7.07 -46.44 18.95
N GLY A 93 -8.36 -46.17 18.72
CA GLY A 93 -9.25 -45.70 19.79
C GLY A 93 -10.48 -44.93 19.27
N GLU A 94 -11.58 -45.64 19.21
CA GLU A 94 -12.99 -45.22 19.30
C GLU A 94 -13.43 -43.85 18.75
N GLN A 95 -14.14 -43.90 17.63
CA GLN A 95 -14.91 -42.79 17.05
C GLN A 95 -16.16 -42.54 17.90
N GLN A 96 -16.23 -41.42 18.60
CA GLN A 96 -17.50 -40.83 19.02
C GLN A 96 -18.11 -40.07 17.84
N PRO A 97 -19.41 -40.18 17.58
CA PRO A 97 -20.07 -39.43 16.51
C PRO A 97 -20.14 -37.94 16.91
N VAL A 98 -19.36 -37.10 16.27
CA VAL A 98 -19.54 -35.64 16.31
C VAL A 98 -20.82 -35.34 15.53
N THR A 99 -21.83 -34.82 16.18
CA THR A 99 -23.03 -34.28 15.56
C THR A 99 -22.66 -33.04 14.76
N ASN A 100 -22.48 -33.21 13.46
CA ASN A 100 -22.13 -32.18 12.53
C ASN A 100 -23.39 -31.61 11.87
N ASP A 101 -24.00 -30.57 12.48
CA ASP A 101 -24.94 -29.66 11.82
C ASP A 101 -24.13 -28.56 11.05
N GLN A 102 -23.16 -28.95 10.26
CA GLN A 102 -22.42 -28.04 9.39
C GLN A 102 -22.82 -28.32 7.95
N CYS A 103 -23.74 -27.50 7.43
CA CYS A 103 -23.97 -27.43 5.99
C CYS A 103 -22.65 -26.97 5.31
N PRO A 104 -22.08 -27.73 4.37
CA PRO A 104 -20.90 -27.29 3.66
C PRO A 104 -21.20 -25.99 2.93
N MET A 105 -20.32 -24.97 3.07
CA MET A 105 -20.42 -23.75 2.26
C MET A 105 -20.05 -24.12 0.83
N THR A 106 -21.02 -24.19 -0.04
CA THR A 106 -20.82 -24.51 -1.47
C THR A 106 -21.02 -23.30 -2.38
N ASN A 107 -21.24 -22.12 -1.81
CA ASN A 107 -21.56 -20.89 -2.52
C ASN A 107 -20.56 -19.76 -2.26
N LEU A 108 -19.41 -20.04 -1.61
CA LEU A 108 -18.34 -19.09 -1.39
C LEU A 108 -17.18 -19.34 -2.33
N TYR A 109 -16.78 -18.31 -3.04
CA TYR A 109 -15.66 -18.31 -3.97
C TYR A 109 -14.69 -17.21 -3.64
N ALA A 110 -13.41 -17.40 -3.95
CA ALA A 110 -12.35 -16.41 -3.76
C ALA A 110 -11.46 -16.30 -5.03
N ARG A 111 -10.92 -15.10 -5.28
CA ARG A 111 -10.00 -14.82 -6.38
C ARG A 111 -9.05 -13.70 -6.01
N GLU A 112 -7.78 -13.82 -6.33
CA GLU A 112 -6.82 -12.70 -6.34
C GLU A 112 -6.65 -12.21 -7.76
N LEU A 113 -7.01 -10.95 -8.02
CA LEU A 113 -6.92 -10.39 -9.38
C LEU A 113 -5.48 -10.11 -9.74
N ASP A 114 -5.01 -10.73 -10.79
CA ASP A 114 -3.78 -10.34 -11.48
C ASP A 114 -4.08 -9.14 -12.39
N THR A 115 -3.95 -7.95 -11.81
CA THR A 115 -4.27 -6.70 -12.50
C THR A 115 -3.32 -6.43 -13.66
N SER A 116 -2.06 -6.86 -13.55
CA SER A 116 -1.06 -6.73 -14.62
C SER A 116 -1.44 -7.59 -15.82
N ARG A 117 -1.83 -8.85 -15.58
CA ARG A 117 -2.31 -9.75 -16.64
C ARG A 117 -3.55 -9.20 -17.34
N LEU A 118 -4.51 -8.66 -16.59
CA LEU A 118 -5.72 -8.04 -17.16
C LEU A 118 -5.37 -6.85 -18.06
N ALA A 119 -4.40 -6.02 -17.66
CA ALA A 119 -3.93 -4.90 -18.44
C ALA A 119 -3.22 -5.37 -19.73
N ASP A 120 -2.40 -6.42 -19.65
CA ASP A 120 -1.71 -6.98 -20.82
C ASP A 120 -2.69 -7.62 -21.81
N GLU A 121 -3.68 -8.40 -21.34
CA GLU A 121 -4.74 -8.95 -22.17
C GLU A 121 -5.56 -7.84 -22.87
N PHE A 122 -5.85 -6.74 -22.17
CA PHE A 122 -6.52 -5.59 -22.76
C PHE A 122 -5.67 -4.95 -23.86
N LYS A 123 -4.36 -4.76 -23.62
CA LYS A 123 -3.42 -4.22 -24.59
C LYS A 123 -3.34 -5.12 -25.83
N GLU A 124 -3.07 -6.41 -25.66
CA GLU A 124 -2.98 -7.38 -26.76
C GLU A 124 -4.25 -7.39 -27.61
N LYS A 125 -5.41 -7.44 -26.98
CA LYS A 125 -6.71 -7.47 -27.68
C LYS A 125 -6.98 -6.21 -28.49
N ASN A 126 -6.54 -5.05 -28.03
CA ASN A 126 -6.87 -3.74 -28.59
C ASN A 126 -5.69 -3.08 -29.31
N GLU A 127 -4.51 -3.71 -29.34
CA GLU A 127 -3.27 -3.18 -29.91
C GLU A 127 -3.46 -2.60 -31.33
N ALA A 128 -4.12 -3.35 -32.22
CA ALA A 128 -4.34 -2.96 -33.61
C ALA A 128 -5.19 -1.67 -33.72
N VAL A 129 -6.23 -1.55 -32.88
CA VAL A 129 -7.14 -0.38 -32.87
C VAL A 129 -6.45 0.83 -32.25
N ILE A 130 -5.72 0.63 -31.17
CA ILE A 130 -4.97 1.69 -30.48
C ILE A 130 -3.87 2.22 -31.41
N LYS A 131 -3.10 1.35 -32.07
CA LYS A 131 -2.10 1.75 -33.09
C LYS A 131 -2.74 2.53 -34.25
N LYS A 132 -3.92 2.12 -34.67
CA LYS A 132 -4.64 2.79 -35.77
C LYS A 132 -5.17 4.17 -35.34
N LEU A 133 -5.63 4.34 -34.08
CA LEU A 133 -6.02 5.64 -33.54
C LEU A 133 -4.83 6.60 -33.52
N ALA A 134 -3.70 6.12 -33.08
CA ALA A 134 -2.48 6.90 -32.97
C ALA A 134 -1.92 7.31 -34.37
N ASP A 135 -1.92 6.39 -35.34
CA ASP A 135 -1.59 6.69 -36.76
C ASP A 135 -2.47 7.81 -37.34
N ARG A 136 -3.71 7.94 -36.89
CA ARG A 136 -4.67 8.95 -37.40
C ARG A 136 -4.48 10.33 -36.73
N GLY A 137 -3.99 10.35 -35.51
CA GLY A 137 -3.90 11.58 -34.70
C GLY A 137 -2.54 12.25 -34.75
N THR A 138 -1.47 11.54 -35.06
CA THR A 138 -0.10 12.03 -34.91
C THR A 138 0.77 11.72 -36.12
N TYR A 139 1.91 12.42 -36.27
CA TYR A 139 2.96 12.13 -37.23
C TYR A 139 3.95 11.02 -36.75
N PHE A 140 3.62 10.34 -35.66
CA PHE A 140 4.43 9.25 -35.14
C PHE A 140 4.33 8.03 -36.05
N ASP A 141 5.44 7.30 -36.21
CA ASP A 141 5.36 6.01 -36.89
C ASP A 141 4.77 4.95 -35.95
N ARG A 142 4.32 3.85 -36.52
CA ARG A 142 3.63 2.77 -35.81
C ARG A 142 4.46 2.16 -34.70
N GLN A 143 5.79 2.19 -34.84
CA GLN A 143 6.69 1.61 -33.84
C GLN A 143 6.85 2.51 -32.63
N ASP A 144 6.99 3.83 -32.82
CA ASP A 144 7.09 4.79 -31.72
C ASP A 144 5.85 4.81 -30.85
N ILE A 145 4.69 4.75 -31.50
CA ILE A 145 3.39 4.74 -30.84
C ILE A 145 3.22 3.47 -30.02
N ALA A 146 3.59 2.30 -30.59
CA ALA A 146 3.53 1.04 -29.88
C ALA A 146 4.42 1.06 -28.63
N GLU A 147 5.68 1.42 -28.79
CA GLU A 147 6.62 1.51 -27.65
C GLU A 147 6.15 2.50 -26.58
N PHE A 148 5.56 3.63 -26.98
CA PHE A 148 5.04 4.61 -26.02
C PHE A 148 3.80 4.10 -25.28
N PHE A 149 2.87 3.45 -25.97
CA PHE A 149 1.68 2.87 -25.33
C PHE A 149 1.98 1.66 -24.49
N ASP A 150 2.98 0.85 -24.84
CA ASP A 150 3.44 -0.26 -23.99
C ASP A 150 3.99 0.22 -22.65
N LEU A 151 4.60 1.40 -22.66
CA LEU A 151 5.22 2.00 -21.46
C LEU A 151 4.31 2.98 -20.70
N SER A 152 3.25 3.51 -21.34
CA SER A 152 2.61 4.75 -20.88
C SER A 152 1.12 4.65 -20.53
N LEU A 153 0.59 3.45 -20.24
CA LEU A 153 -0.77 3.32 -19.69
C LEU A 153 -0.75 3.20 -18.15
N PRO A 154 -0.41 4.29 -17.44
CA PRO A 154 -0.33 4.26 -15.98
C PRO A 154 -1.74 4.05 -15.41
N GLY A 155 -1.83 3.14 -14.43
CA GLY A 155 -3.10 2.82 -13.79
C GLY A 155 -4.05 1.96 -14.64
N MET A 156 -3.58 1.42 -15.78
CA MET A 156 -4.39 0.51 -16.59
C MET A 156 -4.72 -0.78 -15.83
N ASP A 157 -3.80 -1.26 -15.01
CA ASP A 157 -3.96 -2.41 -14.14
C ASP A 157 -5.11 -2.19 -13.14
N GLU A 158 -5.16 -1.04 -12.48
CA GLU A 158 -6.26 -0.70 -11.57
C GLU A 158 -7.58 -0.46 -12.33
N VAL A 159 -7.53 0.17 -13.52
CA VAL A 159 -8.72 0.35 -14.38
C VAL A 159 -9.30 -0.99 -14.77
N MET A 160 -8.45 -1.91 -15.24
CA MET A 160 -8.90 -3.24 -15.65
C MET A 160 -9.46 -4.03 -14.49
N ALA A 161 -8.92 -3.86 -13.28
CA ALA A 161 -9.51 -4.45 -12.07
C ALA A 161 -10.95 -3.96 -11.82
N VAL A 162 -11.19 -2.65 -11.95
CA VAL A 162 -12.54 -2.08 -11.72
C VAL A 162 -13.52 -2.49 -12.83
N ILE A 163 -13.08 -2.54 -14.08
CA ILE A 163 -13.89 -3.04 -15.20
C ILE A 163 -14.22 -4.53 -15.00
N GLU A 164 -13.23 -5.33 -14.58
CA GLU A 164 -13.42 -6.77 -14.30
C GLU A 164 -14.43 -6.98 -13.17
N MET A 165 -14.36 -6.21 -12.09
CA MET A 165 -15.36 -6.26 -11.01
C MET A 165 -16.78 -5.97 -11.54
N ALA A 166 -16.92 -4.98 -12.42
CA ALA A 166 -18.23 -4.68 -13.04
C ALA A 166 -18.69 -5.80 -14.00
N ASN A 167 -17.76 -6.46 -14.68
CA ASN A 167 -18.04 -7.61 -15.54
C ASN A 167 -18.50 -8.83 -14.73
N LEU A 168 -17.82 -9.15 -13.62
CA LEU A 168 -18.19 -10.26 -12.73
C LEU A 168 -19.65 -10.15 -12.24
N ILE A 169 -20.11 -8.93 -11.95
CA ILE A 169 -21.49 -8.67 -11.55
C ILE A 169 -22.44 -8.74 -12.75
N ARG A 170 -22.06 -8.18 -13.90
CA ARG A 170 -22.88 -8.18 -15.13
C ARG A 170 -23.11 -9.57 -15.68
N ASP A 171 -22.06 -10.39 -15.75
CA ASP A 171 -22.06 -11.71 -16.36
C ASP A 171 -22.61 -12.78 -15.39
N GLU A 172 -23.18 -12.33 -14.26
CA GLU A 172 -23.81 -13.19 -13.24
C GLU A 172 -22.85 -14.28 -12.70
N THR A 173 -21.55 -14.01 -12.74
CA THR A 173 -20.53 -14.90 -12.16
C THR A 173 -20.74 -15.05 -10.66
N CYS A 174 -21.20 -13.97 -10.01
CA CYS A 174 -21.60 -13.93 -8.61
C CYS A 174 -22.83 -13.03 -8.41
N ASP A 175 -23.59 -13.32 -7.35
CA ASP A 175 -24.71 -12.48 -6.90
C ASP A 175 -24.24 -11.34 -6.02
N ILE A 176 -23.20 -11.59 -5.19
CA ILE A 176 -22.59 -10.65 -4.28
C ILE A 176 -21.07 -10.69 -4.47
N LEU A 177 -20.48 -9.53 -4.76
CA LEU A 177 -19.04 -9.33 -4.85
C LEU A 177 -18.55 -8.57 -3.62
N VAL A 178 -17.65 -9.19 -2.86
CA VAL A 178 -16.93 -8.58 -1.74
C VAL A 178 -15.50 -8.26 -2.20
N VAL A 179 -15.07 -7.03 -2.04
CA VAL A 179 -13.77 -6.57 -2.52
C VAL A 179 -12.88 -6.15 -1.36
N ASP A 180 -11.74 -6.83 -1.21
CA ASP A 180 -10.64 -6.39 -0.38
C ASP A 180 -9.76 -5.44 -1.20
N THR A 181 -9.72 -4.17 -0.80
CA THR A 181 -8.97 -3.17 -1.56
C THR A 181 -7.56 -2.97 -1.01
N ALA A 182 -6.66 -2.52 -1.87
CA ALA A 182 -5.32 -2.05 -1.49
C ALA A 182 -5.38 -0.93 -0.41
N PRO A 183 -4.28 -0.50 0.21
CA PRO A 183 -4.27 0.58 1.20
C PRO A 183 -4.84 1.90 0.67
N THR A 184 -5.32 2.78 1.57
CA THR A 184 -6.17 3.97 1.35
C THR A 184 -5.82 4.81 0.11
N GLY A 185 -4.55 5.13 -0.10
CA GLY A 185 -4.10 5.97 -1.23
C GLY A 185 -4.44 5.35 -2.59
N HIS A 186 -4.20 4.03 -2.75
CA HIS A 186 -4.49 3.30 -3.99
C HIS A 186 -5.98 3.06 -4.18
N THR A 187 -6.69 2.74 -3.10
CA THR A 187 -8.13 2.56 -3.17
C THR A 187 -8.80 3.83 -3.71
N VAL A 188 -8.44 5.00 -3.19
CA VAL A 188 -8.99 6.27 -3.66
C VAL A 188 -8.55 6.55 -5.11
N ARG A 189 -7.30 6.28 -5.48
CA ARG A 189 -6.83 6.39 -6.88
C ARG A 189 -7.65 5.45 -7.78
N MET A 190 -7.74 4.17 -7.45
CA MET A 190 -8.53 3.17 -8.19
C MET A 190 -9.98 3.60 -8.39
N LEU A 191 -10.63 4.13 -7.36
CA LEU A 191 -12.02 4.57 -7.44
C LEU A 191 -12.20 5.89 -8.24
N ASN A 192 -11.14 6.70 -8.38
CA ASN A 192 -11.11 7.90 -9.23
C ASN A 192 -10.71 7.60 -10.70
N LEU A 193 -10.22 6.41 -10.99
CA LEU A 193 -9.78 6.02 -12.33
C LEU A 193 -10.84 6.18 -13.42
N PRO A 194 -12.14 5.93 -13.19
CA PRO A 194 -13.16 6.19 -14.20
C PRO A 194 -13.14 7.61 -14.73
N GLU A 195 -12.80 8.62 -13.91
CA GLU A 195 -12.66 10.02 -14.37
C GLU A 195 -11.38 10.24 -15.19
N GLN A 196 -10.28 9.60 -14.79
CA GLN A 196 -9.02 9.70 -15.53
C GLN A 196 -9.12 9.00 -16.88
N MET A 197 -9.75 7.81 -16.93
CA MET A 197 -10.01 7.10 -18.18
C MET A 197 -10.90 7.88 -19.13
N GLN A 198 -11.83 8.67 -18.62
CA GLN A 198 -12.66 9.52 -19.47
C GLN A 198 -11.81 10.57 -20.20
N LYS A 199 -10.84 11.18 -19.50
CA LYS A 199 -9.86 12.09 -20.13
C LYS A 199 -9.04 11.40 -21.20
N TRP A 200 -8.61 10.16 -20.94
CA TRP A 200 -7.87 9.35 -21.90
C TRP A 200 -8.70 9.02 -23.14
N ILE A 201 -9.99 8.66 -22.97
CA ILE A 201 -10.94 8.48 -24.06
C ILE A 201 -11.10 9.77 -24.86
N GLU A 202 -11.18 10.92 -24.22
CA GLU A 202 -11.27 12.24 -24.87
C GLU A 202 -10.03 12.51 -25.75
N VAL A 203 -8.83 12.19 -25.28
CA VAL A 203 -7.59 12.31 -26.07
C VAL A 203 -7.64 11.42 -27.31
N MET A 204 -8.05 10.16 -27.15
CA MET A 204 -8.19 9.24 -28.29
C MET A 204 -9.31 9.69 -29.25
N ASP A 205 -10.40 10.24 -28.73
CA ASP A 205 -11.48 10.78 -29.57
C ASP A 205 -11.03 12.02 -30.35
N MET A 206 -10.16 12.86 -29.76
CA MET A 206 -9.52 13.96 -30.50
C MET A 206 -8.68 13.44 -31.69
N MET A 207 -7.90 12.35 -31.50
CA MET A 207 -7.15 11.71 -32.57
C MET A 207 -8.10 11.22 -33.70
N GLN A 208 -9.20 10.59 -33.30
CA GLN A 208 -10.22 10.10 -34.23
C GLN A 208 -10.98 11.24 -34.91
N HIS A 209 -11.18 12.36 -34.22
CA HIS A 209 -11.86 13.54 -34.76
C HIS A 209 -11.11 14.13 -35.98
N LYS A 210 -9.78 14.17 -35.95
CA LYS A 210 -8.94 14.56 -37.10
C LYS A 210 -9.26 13.70 -38.30
N HIS A 211 -9.36 12.38 -38.13
CA HIS A 211 -9.70 11.45 -39.18
C HIS A 211 -11.14 11.65 -39.71
N ARG A 212 -12.12 11.80 -38.81
CA ARG A 212 -13.52 12.06 -39.19
C ARG A 212 -13.64 13.35 -40.00
N TYR A 213 -12.92 14.40 -39.61
CA TYR A 213 -12.90 15.68 -40.33
C TYR A 213 -12.32 15.52 -41.75
N MET A 214 -11.17 14.87 -41.87
CA MET A 214 -10.55 14.63 -43.17
C MET A 214 -11.42 13.76 -44.08
N ALA A 215 -11.98 12.67 -43.56
CA ALA A 215 -12.85 11.77 -44.33
C ALA A 215 -14.09 12.49 -44.88
N THR A 216 -14.70 13.39 -44.11
CA THR A 216 -15.88 14.15 -44.54
C THR A 216 -15.55 15.26 -45.56
N HIS A 217 -14.45 15.99 -45.37
CA HIS A 217 -14.08 17.13 -46.20
C HIS A 217 -13.48 16.72 -47.54
N PHE A 218 -12.65 15.64 -47.57
CA PHE A 218 -11.99 15.20 -48.81
C PHE A 218 -12.84 14.26 -49.66
N THR A 219 -13.75 13.47 -49.04
CA THR A 219 -14.56 12.51 -49.82
C THR A 219 -15.95 13.02 -50.14
N GLY A 220 -16.43 14.08 -49.49
CA GLY A 220 -17.79 14.60 -49.65
C GLY A 220 -18.90 13.61 -49.25
N ARG A 221 -18.56 12.51 -48.62
CA ARG A 221 -19.50 11.47 -48.17
C ARG A 221 -19.74 11.58 -46.67
N LYS A 222 -20.93 11.12 -46.24
CA LYS A 222 -21.24 11.02 -44.80
C LYS A 222 -20.28 10.00 -44.16
N TYR A 223 -19.64 10.39 -43.03
CA TYR A 223 -18.77 9.49 -42.31
C TYR A 223 -19.55 8.29 -41.74
N ILE A 224 -18.99 7.12 -41.84
CA ILE A 224 -19.51 5.88 -41.27
C ILE A 224 -18.56 5.48 -40.13
N LYS A 225 -19.11 5.25 -38.92
CA LYS A 225 -18.33 4.78 -37.79
C LYS A 225 -17.55 3.51 -38.12
N ASP A 226 -16.28 3.50 -37.78
CA ASP A 226 -15.39 2.36 -37.98
C ASP A 226 -15.03 1.67 -36.66
N GLU A 227 -14.08 0.72 -36.70
CA GLU A 227 -13.65 -0.04 -35.52
C GLU A 227 -13.08 0.83 -34.41
N CYS A 228 -12.42 1.95 -34.75
CA CYS A 228 -11.90 2.89 -33.73
C CYS A 228 -13.03 3.62 -32.98
N ASP A 229 -14.06 4.05 -33.72
CA ASP A 229 -15.25 4.67 -33.10
C ASP A 229 -15.97 3.67 -32.19
N LEU A 230 -16.13 2.42 -32.64
CA LEU A 230 -16.76 1.35 -31.85
C LEU A 230 -15.96 1.03 -30.60
N PHE A 231 -14.65 1.02 -30.67
CA PHE A 231 -13.78 0.82 -29.51
C PHE A 231 -13.96 1.92 -28.48
N LEU A 232 -13.95 3.19 -28.89
CA LEU A 232 -14.15 4.34 -28.00
C LEU A 232 -15.55 4.34 -27.39
N ASP A 233 -16.60 4.07 -28.16
CA ASP A 233 -17.98 3.96 -27.68
C ASP A 233 -18.11 2.83 -26.62
N ASN A 234 -17.49 1.66 -26.86
CA ASN A 234 -17.53 0.53 -25.94
C ASN A 234 -16.79 0.86 -24.64
N LEU A 235 -15.58 1.40 -24.73
CA LEU A 235 -14.78 1.75 -23.55
C LEU A 235 -15.49 2.83 -22.72
N SER A 236 -16.06 3.85 -23.35
CA SER A 236 -16.87 4.88 -22.66
C SER A 236 -18.08 4.27 -21.95
N SER A 237 -18.77 3.32 -22.62
CA SER A 237 -19.91 2.60 -22.02
C SER A 237 -19.50 1.75 -20.82
N ASP A 238 -18.34 1.11 -20.86
CA ASP A 238 -17.82 0.32 -19.74
C ASP A 238 -17.49 1.22 -18.54
N ILE A 239 -16.85 2.36 -18.77
CA ILE A 239 -16.55 3.35 -17.71
C ILE A 239 -17.82 3.93 -17.10
N ASP A 240 -18.83 4.28 -17.91
CA ASP A 240 -20.11 4.77 -17.41
C ASP A 240 -20.84 3.72 -16.56
N ARG A 241 -20.73 2.45 -16.92
CA ARG A 241 -21.29 1.32 -16.16
C ARG A 241 -20.61 1.21 -14.80
N VAL A 242 -19.29 1.28 -14.76
CA VAL A 242 -18.51 1.28 -13.51
C VAL A 242 -18.94 2.43 -12.62
N LYS A 243 -19.03 3.66 -13.14
CA LYS A 243 -19.47 4.84 -12.36
C LYS A 243 -20.86 4.63 -11.76
N LYS A 244 -21.81 4.14 -12.55
CA LYS A 244 -23.17 3.85 -12.09
C LYS A 244 -23.20 2.77 -11.02
N LEU A 245 -22.39 1.72 -11.15
CA LEU A 245 -22.29 0.65 -10.16
C LEU A 245 -21.77 1.21 -8.83
N LEU A 246 -20.63 1.91 -8.86
CA LEU A 246 -19.97 2.43 -7.66
C LEU A 246 -20.81 3.46 -6.91
N SER A 247 -21.57 4.31 -7.62
CA SER A 247 -22.40 5.35 -7.00
C SER A 247 -23.80 4.89 -6.59
N ASN A 248 -24.19 3.65 -6.92
CA ASN A 248 -25.54 3.15 -6.60
C ASN A 248 -25.66 2.77 -5.11
N SER A 249 -26.30 3.66 -4.34
CA SER A 249 -26.49 3.47 -2.90
C SER A 249 -27.41 2.32 -2.50
N GLN A 250 -28.14 1.68 -3.42
CA GLN A 250 -28.97 0.49 -3.13
C GLN A 250 -28.14 -0.79 -3.25
N THR A 251 -27.23 -0.86 -4.20
CA THR A 251 -26.49 -2.09 -4.52
C THR A 251 -25.04 -2.09 -4.13
N THR A 252 -24.48 -0.93 -3.75
CA THR A 252 -23.08 -0.78 -3.39
C THR A 252 -22.91 -0.20 -2.00
N ARG A 253 -21.91 -0.70 -1.27
CA ARG A 253 -21.42 -0.17 0.01
C ARG A 253 -19.91 -0.16 0.05
N PHE A 254 -19.38 0.94 0.52
CA PHE A 254 -17.99 0.99 0.94
C PHE A 254 -17.95 0.96 2.47
N VAL A 255 -17.10 0.08 3.02
CA VAL A 255 -16.97 -0.16 4.47
C VAL A 255 -15.54 0.21 4.87
N PRO A 256 -15.31 1.42 5.41
CA PRO A 256 -14.03 1.79 5.97
C PRO A 256 -13.68 0.94 7.18
N VAL A 257 -12.42 0.50 7.25
CA VAL A 257 -11.85 -0.16 8.42
C VAL A 257 -10.78 0.75 9.02
N THR A 258 -10.92 1.09 10.28
CA THR A 258 -10.00 1.93 11.05
C THR A 258 -9.60 1.24 12.35
N ILE A 259 -8.60 1.77 13.04
CA ILE A 259 -8.19 1.36 14.38
C ILE A 259 -8.13 2.60 15.29
N PRO A 260 -8.21 2.46 16.61
CA PRO A 260 -8.18 3.58 17.55
C PRO A 260 -6.75 4.14 17.70
N GLU A 261 -6.23 4.69 16.61
CA GLU A 261 -4.93 5.37 16.52
C GLU A 261 -5.09 6.66 15.70
N PRO A 262 -4.50 7.79 16.12
CA PRO A 262 -4.67 9.09 15.45
C PRO A 262 -4.41 9.07 13.94
N MET A 263 -3.32 8.44 13.49
CA MET A 263 -3.01 8.32 12.06
C MET A 263 -4.10 7.60 11.27
N SER A 264 -4.65 6.52 11.83
CA SER A 264 -5.73 5.77 11.18
C SER A 264 -7.01 6.61 11.09
N ILE A 265 -7.29 7.44 12.09
CA ILE A 265 -8.44 8.36 12.12
C ILE A 265 -8.30 9.40 11.01
N TYR A 266 -7.15 10.07 10.90
CA TYR A 266 -6.90 11.10 9.86
C TYR A 266 -6.95 10.53 8.45
N GLU A 267 -6.37 9.36 8.22
CA GLU A 267 -6.44 8.70 6.90
C GLU A 267 -7.88 8.30 6.55
N THR A 268 -8.65 7.81 7.54
CA THR A 268 -10.06 7.47 7.35
C THR A 268 -10.88 8.71 7.02
N GLU A 269 -10.64 9.84 7.70
CA GLU A 269 -11.32 11.11 7.42
C GLU A 269 -11.05 11.60 5.98
N ARG A 270 -9.77 11.59 5.54
CA ARG A 270 -9.39 11.96 4.16
C ARG A 270 -10.05 11.02 3.13
N MET A 271 -10.07 9.72 3.41
CA MET A 271 -10.72 8.74 2.54
C MET A 271 -12.22 9.01 2.42
N LEU A 272 -12.92 9.27 3.53
CA LEU A 272 -14.33 9.59 3.54
C LEU A 272 -14.67 10.84 2.71
N ILE A 273 -13.85 11.90 2.84
CA ILE A 273 -13.98 13.12 2.04
C ILE A 273 -13.83 12.82 0.54
N SER A 274 -12.88 11.95 0.18
CA SER A 274 -12.66 11.55 -1.21
C SER A 274 -13.81 10.69 -1.76
N LEU A 275 -14.32 9.73 -0.97
CA LEU A 275 -15.47 8.91 -1.35
C LEU A 275 -16.75 9.73 -1.53
N GLU A 276 -16.95 10.77 -0.70
CA GLU A 276 -18.09 11.67 -0.81
C GLU A 276 -18.03 12.49 -2.11
N LYS A 277 -16.86 12.97 -2.54
CA LYS A 277 -16.66 13.68 -3.80
C LYS A 277 -17.07 12.87 -5.03
N ILE A 278 -16.81 11.57 -5.00
CA ILE A 278 -17.14 10.63 -6.10
C ILE A 278 -18.46 9.88 -5.88
N ASN A 279 -19.26 10.29 -4.88
CA ASN A 279 -20.57 9.75 -4.55
C ASN A 279 -20.58 8.23 -4.24
N ILE A 280 -19.55 7.69 -3.64
CA ILE A 280 -19.54 6.29 -3.18
C ILE A 280 -20.19 6.19 -1.82
N PRO A 281 -21.22 5.32 -1.65
CA PRO A 281 -22.01 5.27 -0.43
C PRO A 281 -21.29 4.57 0.73
N VAL A 282 -21.18 5.25 1.87
CA VAL A 282 -20.68 4.73 3.15
C VAL A 282 -21.80 4.84 4.19
N LYS A 283 -22.05 3.77 4.95
CA LYS A 283 -22.97 3.77 6.09
C LYS A 283 -22.33 3.27 7.37
N ASP A 284 -21.52 2.22 7.26
CA ASP A 284 -20.87 1.55 8.38
C ASP A 284 -19.36 1.85 8.35
N ILE A 285 -18.77 1.99 9.54
CA ILE A 285 -17.32 2.07 9.73
C ILE A 285 -16.93 1.02 10.79
N ILE A 286 -15.96 0.18 10.46
CA ILE A 286 -15.42 -0.82 11.40
C ILE A 286 -14.25 -0.19 12.17
N VAL A 287 -14.35 -0.19 13.49
CA VAL A 287 -13.30 0.21 14.42
C VAL A 287 -12.69 -1.07 15.00
N ASN A 288 -11.59 -1.53 14.39
CA ASN A 288 -10.94 -2.78 14.72
C ASN A 288 -9.89 -2.63 15.84
N ARG A 289 -9.46 -3.72 16.44
CA ARG A 289 -8.41 -3.79 17.48
C ARG A 289 -8.72 -2.97 18.74
N VAL A 290 -9.96 -2.95 19.17
CA VAL A 290 -10.35 -2.28 20.42
C VAL A 290 -9.93 -3.16 21.60
N MET A 291 -9.10 -2.63 22.52
CA MET A 291 -8.65 -3.35 23.71
C MET A 291 -9.77 -3.47 24.73
N GLU A 292 -10.24 -4.66 24.99
CA GLU A 292 -11.23 -4.94 26.04
C GLU A 292 -10.61 -5.52 27.31
N SER A 293 -9.51 -6.27 27.18
CA SER A 293 -8.81 -6.88 28.30
C SER A 293 -8.23 -5.84 29.28
N ASP A 294 -8.25 -6.14 30.57
CA ASP A 294 -7.64 -5.39 31.64
C ASP A 294 -6.90 -6.31 32.64
N GLY A 295 -6.57 -7.52 32.19
CA GLY A 295 -5.97 -8.59 32.96
C GLY A 295 -4.55 -8.30 33.51
N CYS A 296 -3.84 -7.32 32.96
CA CYS A 296 -2.53 -6.86 33.45
C CYS A 296 -2.35 -5.36 33.26
N GLU A 297 -1.23 -4.83 33.76
CA GLU A 297 -0.93 -3.40 33.65
C GLU A 297 -0.81 -2.94 32.19
N PHE A 298 -0.14 -3.72 31.33
CA PHE A 298 -0.03 -3.43 29.90
C PHE A 298 -1.42 -3.31 29.24
N CYS A 299 -2.31 -4.30 29.44
CA CYS A 299 -3.66 -4.28 28.88
C CYS A 299 -4.46 -3.06 29.37
N ARG A 300 -4.36 -2.74 30.65
CA ARG A 300 -5.04 -1.58 31.27
C ARG A 300 -4.53 -0.26 30.68
N LEU A 301 -3.22 -0.10 30.54
CA LEU A 301 -2.62 1.10 29.94
C LEU A 301 -3.00 1.25 28.47
N LYS A 302 -2.98 0.16 27.68
CA LYS A 302 -3.40 0.17 26.29
C LYS A 302 -4.86 0.55 26.12
N LYS A 303 -5.73 0.02 26.98
CA LYS A 303 -7.16 0.38 27.03
C LYS A 303 -7.39 1.84 27.38
N GLU A 304 -6.59 2.38 28.29
CA GLU A 304 -6.63 3.81 28.69
C GLU A 304 -6.18 4.72 27.54
N ASP A 305 -5.09 4.35 26.87
CA ASP A 305 -4.54 5.08 25.72
C ASP A 305 -5.56 5.17 24.56
N GLN A 306 -6.34 4.11 24.33
CA GLN A 306 -7.37 4.08 23.30
C GLN A 306 -8.62 4.92 23.61
N LYS A 307 -8.84 5.40 24.83
CA LYS A 307 -10.04 6.17 25.19
C LYS A 307 -10.17 7.45 24.38
N THR A 308 -9.08 8.22 24.26
CA THR A 308 -9.08 9.48 23.52
C THR A 308 -9.33 9.28 22.03
N PRO A 309 -8.59 8.38 21.32
CA PRO A 309 -8.88 8.06 19.92
C PRO A 309 -10.29 7.51 19.69
N LEU A 310 -10.82 6.68 20.60
CA LEU A 310 -12.18 6.18 20.48
C LEU A 310 -13.24 7.29 20.58
N ALA A 311 -13.04 8.24 21.52
CA ALA A 311 -13.92 9.39 21.65
C ALA A 311 -13.86 10.30 20.40
N GLU A 312 -12.67 10.48 19.82
CA GLU A 312 -12.48 11.22 18.56
C GLU A 312 -13.19 10.54 17.38
N ILE A 313 -13.11 9.19 17.29
CA ILE A 313 -13.84 8.39 16.29
C ILE A 313 -15.35 8.60 16.43
N GLU A 314 -15.87 8.52 17.67
CA GLU A 314 -17.30 8.69 17.95
C GLU A 314 -17.80 10.10 17.61
N ASP A 315 -17.00 11.12 17.83
CA ASP A 315 -17.33 12.51 17.49
C ASP A 315 -17.27 12.75 15.98
N LYS A 316 -16.11 12.49 15.35
CA LYS A 316 -15.86 12.76 13.93
C LYS A 316 -16.75 11.96 13.00
N PHE A 317 -17.00 10.70 13.35
CA PHE A 317 -17.75 9.76 12.49
C PHE A 317 -19.18 9.49 12.99
N SER A 318 -19.73 10.37 13.82
CA SER A 318 -21.06 10.25 14.44
C SER A 318 -22.22 10.07 13.45
N ARG A 319 -22.04 10.46 12.18
CA ARG A 319 -23.05 10.26 11.11
C ARG A 319 -23.08 8.83 10.55
N TYR A 320 -22.10 7.97 10.91
CA TYR A 320 -21.98 6.60 10.46
C TYR A 320 -22.27 5.61 11.58
N ASN A 321 -22.63 4.39 11.24
CA ASN A 321 -22.73 3.30 12.21
C ASN A 321 -21.32 2.81 12.55
N LEU A 322 -20.93 2.93 13.80
CA LEU A 322 -19.61 2.47 14.27
C LEU A 322 -19.70 1.04 14.81
N ILE A 323 -18.95 0.14 14.19
CA ILE A 323 -18.89 -1.28 14.56
C ILE A 323 -17.53 -1.53 15.23
N LYS A 324 -17.53 -1.67 16.55
CA LYS A 324 -16.34 -1.95 17.33
C LYS A 324 -16.02 -3.43 17.35
N VAL A 325 -14.80 -3.78 16.93
CA VAL A 325 -14.28 -5.16 16.92
C VAL A 325 -13.14 -5.26 17.92
N PRO A 326 -13.17 -6.19 18.87
CA PRO A 326 -12.13 -6.32 19.87
C PRO A 326 -10.79 -6.75 19.27
N LEU A 327 -9.70 -6.44 19.97
CA LEU A 327 -8.42 -7.05 19.71
C LEU A 327 -8.43 -8.48 20.27
N PHE A 328 -8.33 -9.46 19.37
CA PHE A 328 -8.29 -10.86 19.73
C PHE A 328 -6.88 -11.30 20.15
N PRO A 329 -6.75 -12.25 21.09
CA PRO A 329 -5.45 -12.74 21.54
C PRO A 329 -4.73 -13.55 20.45
N LEU A 330 -5.46 -14.21 19.56
CA LEU A 330 -4.91 -14.97 18.45
C LEU A 330 -5.17 -14.28 17.11
N GLU A 331 -4.33 -14.57 16.12
CA GLU A 331 -4.51 -14.12 14.76
C GLU A 331 -5.75 -14.80 14.14
N ILE A 332 -6.60 -14.01 13.52
CA ILE A 332 -7.78 -14.51 12.81
C ILE A 332 -7.35 -14.97 11.42
N ARG A 333 -7.17 -16.28 11.25
CA ARG A 333 -6.66 -16.88 10.02
C ARG A 333 -7.32 -18.22 9.75
N GLY A 334 -7.34 -18.60 8.47
CA GLY A 334 -8.01 -19.83 8.01
C GLY A 334 -9.52 -19.72 8.05
N VAL A 335 -10.19 -20.63 7.38
CA VAL A 335 -11.66 -20.62 7.27
C VAL A 335 -12.34 -20.67 8.63
N ASP A 336 -11.81 -21.44 9.58
CA ASP A 336 -12.41 -21.57 10.91
C ASP A 336 -12.27 -20.30 11.76
N GLY A 337 -11.08 -19.66 11.73
CA GLY A 337 -10.88 -18.37 12.42
C GLY A 337 -11.74 -17.25 11.83
N LEU A 338 -11.81 -17.16 10.51
CA LEU A 338 -12.65 -16.19 9.80
C LEU A 338 -14.13 -16.42 10.05
N LYS A 339 -14.56 -17.70 10.15
CA LYS A 339 -15.92 -18.08 10.53
C LYS A 339 -16.25 -17.67 11.96
N GLY A 340 -15.31 -17.82 12.89
CA GLY A 340 -15.47 -17.33 14.25
C GLY A 340 -15.74 -15.82 14.29
N LEU A 341 -15.02 -15.01 13.50
CA LEU A 341 -15.28 -13.57 13.37
C LEU A 341 -16.65 -13.29 12.72
N ALA A 342 -17.05 -14.07 11.70
CA ALA A 342 -18.38 -13.98 11.09
C ALA A 342 -19.49 -14.29 12.12
N ASP A 343 -19.30 -15.30 12.96
CA ASP A 343 -20.21 -15.65 14.07
C ASP A 343 -20.26 -14.55 15.14
N TYR A 344 -19.12 -13.89 15.43
CA TYR A 344 -19.08 -12.72 16.32
C TYR A 344 -19.99 -11.58 15.82
N PHE A 345 -19.96 -11.26 14.52
CA PHE A 345 -20.88 -10.27 13.93
C PHE A 345 -22.35 -10.69 14.04
N SER A 346 -22.64 -11.98 14.17
CA SER A 346 -23.98 -12.53 14.41
C SER A 346 -24.38 -12.56 15.89
N GLY A 347 -23.54 -12.05 16.80
CA GLY A 347 -23.80 -12.02 18.25
C GLY A 347 -23.49 -13.32 18.98
N LYS A 348 -22.79 -14.28 18.35
CA LYS A 348 -22.33 -15.49 19.01
C LYS A 348 -21.00 -15.23 19.74
N SER A 349 -20.77 -15.95 20.84
CA SER A 349 -19.48 -15.87 21.56
C SER A 349 -18.36 -16.53 20.75
N TRP A 350 -17.16 -15.93 20.77
CA TRP A 350 -15.95 -16.51 20.18
C TRP A 350 -15.48 -17.72 21.01
N PRO A 351 -15.35 -18.91 20.46
CA PRO A 351 -14.80 -20.06 21.19
C PRO A 351 -13.27 -19.90 21.27
N VAL A 352 -12.75 -19.72 22.48
CA VAL A 352 -11.30 -19.71 22.76
C VAL A 352 -10.99 -20.96 23.58
N GLU A 353 -10.70 -22.07 22.90
CA GLU A 353 -10.02 -23.23 23.53
C GLU A 353 -8.56 -23.21 23.10
N ILE A 354 -7.63 -23.11 24.06
CA ILE A 354 -6.20 -22.99 23.78
C ILE A 354 -5.43 -23.88 24.75
N GLU A 355 -4.60 -24.74 24.16
CA GLU A 355 -3.52 -25.40 24.87
C GLU A 355 -2.38 -24.41 25.15
N LYS A 356 -2.03 -24.22 26.41
CA LYS A 356 -0.88 -23.40 26.82
C LYS A 356 0.40 -24.17 26.58
N ASP A 357 1.24 -23.69 25.69
CA ASP A 357 2.63 -24.18 25.56
C ASP A 357 3.54 -23.18 26.32
N ASP A 358 3.90 -23.53 27.54
CA ASP A 358 4.69 -22.72 28.47
C ASP A 358 6.21 -22.86 28.21
N GLN A 359 6.70 -22.54 27.01
CA GLN A 359 8.16 -22.46 26.81
C GLN A 359 8.62 -21.00 26.81
N PRO A 360 9.39 -20.56 27.84
CA PRO A 360 9.98 -19.24 27.86
C PRO A 360 11.03 -19.07 26.77
N ASP A 361 11.04 -17.91 26.12
CA ASP A 361 12.08 -17.52 25.16
C ASP A 361 13.35 -17.10 25.94
N GLU A 362 14.35 -17.99 26.01
CA GLU A 362 15.63 -17.71 26.70
C GLU A 362 16.64 -16.93 25.84
N ASP A 363 16.26 -16.52 24.61
CA ASP A 363 17.18 -15.85 23.70
C ASP A 363 17.27 -14.35 24.00
N PRO A 364 18.44 -13.83 24.40
CA PRO A 364 18.64 -12.42 24.76
C PRO A 364 18.43 -11.42 23.62
N GLY A 365 18.15 -11.90 22.41
CA GLY A 365 17.95 -11.03 21.22
C GLY A 365 19.27 -10.48 20.67
N THR A 366 19.26 -10.23 19.38
CA THR A 366 20.33 -9.52 18.69
C THR A 366 19.92 -8.07 18.48
N TYR A 367 20.90 -7.19 18.24
CA TYR A 367 20.68 -5.77 18.06
C TYR A 367 21.02 -5.36 16.64
N VAL A 368 20.35 -4.33 16.12
CA VAL A 368 20.64 -3.76 14.79
C VAL A 368 22.13 -3.39 14.72
N THR A 369 22.81 -3.91 13.72
CA THR A 369 24.23 -3.62 13.47
C THR A 369 24.38 -2.94 12.13
N LEU A 370 24.87 -1.71 12.15
CA LEU A 370 25.06 -0.87 10.96
C LEU A 370 26.56 -0.56 10.76
N SER A 371 27.04 -0.64 9.53
CA SER A 371 28.40 -0.20 9.19
C SER A 371 28.53 1.32 9.41
N PRO A 372 29.66 1.80 9.98
CA PRO A 372 29.88 3.23 10.20
C PRO A 372 30.05 4.04 8.91
N ASP A 373 30.31 3.36 7.78
CA ASP A 373 30.59 3.98 6.48
C ASP A 373 29.35 4.12 5.60
N LEU A 374 28.18 3.67 6.08
CA LEU A 374 26.93 3.79 5.35
C LEU A 374 26.57 5.26 5.08
N GLU A 375 26.11 5.48 3.87
CA GLU A 375 25.55 6.75 3.41
C GLU A 375 24.01 6.71 3.40
N PHE A 376 23.40 5.52 3.18
CA PHE A 376 21.97 5.32 3.11
C PHE A 376 21.51 4.16 4.01
N ILE A 377 20.45 4.39 4.77
CA ILE A 377 19.73 3.36 5.52
C ILE A 377 18.27 3.44 5.12
N ILE A 378 17.69 2.31 4.71
CA ILE A 378 16.34 2.26 4.17
C ILE A 378 15.47 1.37 5.05
N PHE A 379 14.33 1.87 5.49
CA PHE A 379 13.36 1.09 6.25
C PHE A 379 12.20 0.68 5.37
N GLY A 380 11.97 -0.61 5.20
CA GLY A 380 10.87 -1.13 4.42
C GLY A 380 10.15 -2.28 5.08
N GLY A 381 8.91 -2.50 4.69
CA GLY A 381 8.02 -3.52 5.24
C GLY A 381 6.56 -3.19 5.00
N LYS A 382 5.67 -4.05 5.46
CA LYS A 382 4.21 -3.89 5.36
C LYS A 382 3.72 -2.54 5.92
N GLY A 383 2.57 -2.07 5.44
CA GLY A 383 1.88 -0.94 6.06
C GLY A 383 1.53 -1.22 7.53
N GLY A 384 1.80 -0.25 8.41
CA GLY A 384 1.43 -0.34 9.83
C GLY A 384 2.38 -1.13 10.73
N VAL A 385 3.53 -1.62 10.23
CA VAL A 385 4.52 -2.35 11.06
C VAL A 385 5.43 -1.44 11.88
N GLY A 386 5.32 -0.12 11.76
CA GLY A 386 6.11 0.85 12.51
C GLY A 386 7.41 1.31 11.84
N LYS A 387 7.51 1.26 10.50
CA LYS A 387 8.69 1.72 9.75
C LYS A 387 9.15 3.12 10.14
N THR A 388 8.24 4.10 10.07
CA THR A 388 8.51 5.50 10.39
C THR A 388 9.03 5.66 11.82
N THR A 389 8.46 4.95 12.78
CA THR A 389 8.91 4.97 14.17
C THR A 389 10.33 4.48 14.32
N LEU A 390 10.67 3.34 13.66
CA LEU A 390 12.01 2.75 13.74
C LEU A 390 13.05 3.56 12.96
N ALA A 391 12.67 4.11 11.79
CA ALA A 391 13.51 5.03 11.03
C ALA A 391 13.84 6.29 11.84
N SER A 392 12.83 6.92 12.45
CA SER A 392 12.99 8.11 13.30
C SER A 392 13.84 7.82 14.53
N ALA A 393 13.63 6.68 15.19
CA ALA A 393 14.43 6.24 16.34
C ALA A 393 15.90 6.02 15.95
N THR A 394 16.14 5.42 14.78
CA THR A 394 17.49 5.21 14.23
C THR A 394 18.16 6.55 13.91
N ALA A 395 17.44 7.50 13.31
CA ALA A 395 17.95 8.82 12.99
C ALA A 395 18.42 9.57 14.24
N ILE A 396 17.60 9.54 15.30
CA ILE A 396 17.94 10.13 16.61
C ILE A 396 19.19 9.46 17.21
N HIS A 397 19.22 8.11 17.19
CA HIS A 397 20.33 7.35 17.76
C HIS A 397 21.64 7.65 17.05
N LEU A 398 21.65 7.63 15.71
CA LEU A 398 22.86 7.88 14.91
C LEU A 398 23.32 9.34 14.99
N ALA A 399 22.42 10.31 15.01
CA ALA A 399 22.75 11.72 15.22
C ALA A 399 23.42 11.95 16.57
N ARG A 400 22.94 11.32 17.64
CA ARG A 400 23.57 11.40 18.98
C ARG A 400 24.94 10.75 19.03
N ARG A 401 25.09 9.59 18.40
CA ARG A 401 26.35 8.84 18.38
C ARG A 401 27.43 9.50 17.56
N ASN A 402 27.06 10.23 16.52
CA ASN A 402 27.97 10.83 15.57
C ASN A 402 27.74 12.35 15.48
N PRO A 403 28.10 13.15 16.51
CA PRO A 403 27.84 14.58 16.51
C PRO A 403 28.53 15.34 15.37
N GLY A 404 29.57 14.76 14.76
CA GLY A 404 30.28 15.31 13.61
C GLY A 404 29.66 15.02 12.27
N LYS A 405 28.68 14.07 12.18
CA LYS A 405 27.96 13.71 10.96
C LYS A 405 26.59 14.37 10.94
N LYS A 406 26.19 14.96 9.84
CA LYS A 406 24.85 15.48 9.63
C LYS A 406 23.95 14.37 9.09
N VAL A 407 22.86 14.10 9.78
CA VAL A 407 21.88 13.07 9.45
C VAL A 407 20.64 13.72 8.87
N LEU A 408 20.17 13.26 7.71
CA LEU A 408 18.89 13.65 7.12
C LEU A 408 17.96 12.44 7.09
N ILE A 409 16.85 12.50 7.81
CA ILE A 409 15.75 11.56 7.62
C ILE A 409 14.74 12.15 6.66
N PHE A 410 14.27 11.34 5.71
CA PHE A 410 13.25 11.78 4.77
C PHE A 410 12.21 10.68 4.52
N SER A 411 11.00 11.11 4.21
CA SER A 411 9.89 10.23 3.84
C SER A 411 9.35 10.60 2.47
N THR A 412 9.00 9.58 1.71
CA THR A 412 8.25 9.71 0.44
C THR A 412 6.79 9.29 0.61
N ASP A 413 6.36 8.96 1.84
CA ASP A 413 4.98 8.61 2.14
C ASP A 413 4.11 9.89 2.22
N PRO A 414 3.07 10.04 1.40
CA PRO A 414 2.20 11.21 1.40
C PRO A 414 1.39 11.40 2.70
N ALA A 415 1.50 10.48 3.65
CA ALA A 415 0.72 10.51 4.88
C ALA A 415 1.27 11.45 5.99
N HIS A 416 2.32 12.24 5.74
CA HIS A 416 2.97 13.12 6.73
C HIS A 416 3.41 12.39 8.02
N SER A 417 3.95 11.20 7.85
CA SER A 417 4.27 10.27 8.93
C SER A 417 5.42 10.72 9.84
N LEU A 418 6.39 11.50 9.31
CA LEU A 418 7.49 12.04 10.09
C LEU A 418 7.03 13.19 11.00
N SER A 419 6.18 14.09 10.51
CA SER A 419 5.57 15.17 11.29
C SER A 419 4.90 14.63 12.53
N ASP A 420 4.11 13.57 12.38
CA ASP A 420 3.42 12.90 13.47
C ASP A 420 4.39 12.20 14.42
N SER A 421 5.40 11.51 13.88
CA SER A 421 6.39 10.76 14.66
C SER A 421 7.21 11.70 15.56
N PHE A 422 7.69 12.83 15.04
CA PHE A 422 8.46 13.81 15.78
C PHE A 422 7.61 14.80 16.59
N LYS A 423 6.30 14.89 16.36
CA LYS A 423 5.39 15.95 16.87
C LYS A 423 5.86 17.35 16.47
N LEU A 424 6.34 17.49 15.26
CA LEU A 424 6.82 18.73 14.66
C LEU A 424 6.16 18.93 13.29
N SER A 425 6.00 20.18 12.88
CA SER A 425 5.60 20.46 11.50
C SER A 425 6.80 20.27 10.58
N ILE A 426 6.82 19.18 9.85
CA ILE A 426 7.82 18.86 8.83
C ILE A 426 7.11 18.93 7.49
N GLY A 427 7.72 19.52 6.49
CA GLY A 427 7.16 19.65 5.15
C GLY A 427 8.21 19.39 4.08
N ASP A 428 8.02 19.98 2.92
CA ASP A 428 8.90 19.95 1.75
C ASP A 428 10.18 20.79 1.89
N GLU A 429 10.31 21.55 2.99
CA GLU A 429 11.54 22.22 3.37
C GLU A 429 12.28 21.44 4.46
N ILE A 430 13.62 21.39 4.36
CA ILE A 430 14.46 20.71 5.33
C ILE A 430 14.35 21.37 6.69
N THR A 431 13.78 20.65 7.64
CA THR A 431 13.51 21.12 9.00
C THR A 431 14.57 20.56 9.97
N PRO A 432 15.29 21.41 10.71
CA PRO A 432 16.20 20.93 11.76
C PRO A 432 15.40 20.37 12.95
N ILE A 433 15.84 19.21 13.45
CA ILE A 433 15.29 18.59 14.65
C ILE A 433 16.20 18.94 15.83
N ASP A 434 15.95 20.11 16.42
CA ASP A 434 16.69 20.57 17.59
C ASP A 434 16.05 20.04 18.86
N TRP A 435 16.85 19.32 19.67
CA TRP A 435 16.40 18.82 20.95
C TRP A 435 17.45 19.10 22.03
N SER A 436 17.09 19.90 23.03
CA SER A 436 18.00 20.36 24.06
C SER A 436 18.12 19.44 25.27
N GLY A 437 17.37 18.33 25.30
CA GLY A 437 17.37 17.40 26.44
C GLY A 437 16.73 17.95 27.73
N ILE A 438 15.95 19.03 27.63
CA ILE A 438 15.25 19.64 28.77
C ILE A 438 13.91 18.90 28.97
N SER A 439 13.78 18.13 30.05
CA SER A 439 12.48 17.59 30.44
C SER A 439 11.60 18.72 30.97
N GLY A 440 10.26 18.62 30.80
CA GLY A 440 9.26 19.62 31.24
C GLY A 440 9.27 19.99 32.73
N HIS A 441 10.23 19.48 33.55
CA HIS A 441 10.47 19.80 34.95
C HIS A 441 11.78 20.56 35.18
N GLY A 442 12.38 21.16 34.15
CA GLY A 442 13.49 22.10 34.29
C GLY A 442 14.86 21.51 34.67
N THR A 443 14.99 20.20 34.74
CA THR A 443 16.27 19.53 34.98
C THR A 443 16.99 19.21 33.68
N ILE A 444 18.15 19.83 33.46
CA ILE A 444 19.03 19.53 32.34
C ILE A 444 19.57 18.11 32.52
N ARG A 445 19.06 17.16 31.76
CA ARG A 445 19.71 15.85 31.61
C ARG A 445 20.87 16.00 30.62
N ASN A 446 22.07 16.09 31.15
CA ASN A 446 23.35 16.03 30.45
C ASN A 446 23.47 16.85 29.13
N PRO A 447 24.24 17.95 29.08
CA PRO A 447 24.43 18.76 27.85
C PRO A 447 24.97 18.00 26.66
N GLN A 448 25.57 16.82 26.87
CA GLN A 448 26.06 15.92 25.80
C GLN A 448 24.96 15.19 25.05
N SER A 449 23.69 15.28 25.49
CA SER A 449 22.55 14.62 24.84
C SER A 449 21.81 15.51 23.82
N ALA A 450 22.20 16.77 23.66
CA ALA A 450 21.57 17.68 22.71
C ALA A 450 21.81 17.23 21.25
N ILE A 451 20.74 17.15 20.46
CA ILE A 451 20.80 16.85 19.02
C ILE A 451 20.76 18.17 18.27
N ARG A 452 21.73 18.42 17.40
CA ARG A 452 21.83 19.63 16.55
C ARG A 452 22.21 19.32 15.11
N ASN A 453 22.39 18.05 14.78
CA ASN A 453 22.89 17.54 13.52
C ASN A 453 21.87 16.62 12.84
N LEU A 454 20.60 16.60 13.29
CA LEU A 454 19.49 15.85 12.72
C LEU A 454 18.57 16.82 11.95
N TYR A 455 18.20 16.41 10.76
CA TYR A 455 17.32 17.15 9.87
C TYR A 455 16.24 16.20 9.34
N ALA A 456 15.05 16.72 9.06
CA ALA A 456 13.95 15.94 8.53
C ALA A 456 13.31 16.63 7.32
N LEU A 457 12.78 15.84 6.39
CA LEU A 457 12.15 16.28 5.16
C LEU A 457 11.00 15.33 4.80
N GLU A 458 9.81 15.87 4.56
CA GLU A 458 8.70 15.13 3.94
C GLU A 458 8.56 15.60 2.50
N ILE A 459 8.92 14.72 1.55
CA ILE A 459 8.90 15.05 0.15
C ILE A 459 7.50 14.84 -0.41
N ASN A 460 6.87 15.91 -0.87
CA ASN A 460 5.62 15.83 -1.61
C ASN A 460 5.90 15.39 -3.05
N ALA A 461 5.97 14.08 -3.26
CA ALA A 461 6.27 13.48 -4.56
C ALA A 461 5.23 13.89 -5.64
N ASP A 462 3.94 13.96 -5.28
CA ASP A 462 2.87 14.40 -6.17
C ASP A 462 3.10 15.86 -6.64
N GLU A 463 3.48 16.75 -5.74
CA GLU A 463 3.75 18.15 -6.09
C GLU A 463 5.00 18.31 -6.95
N LEU A 464 6.08 17.60 -6.65
CA LEU A 464 7.27 17.55 -7.48
C LEU A 464 6.92 17.09 -8.90
N PHE A 465 6.08 16.06 -9.01
CA PHE A 465 5.63 15.54 -10.28
C PHE A 465 4.73 16.50 -11.05
N GLU A 466 3.78 17.18 -10.39
CA GLU A 466 2.94 18.20 -11.02
C GLU A 466 3.78 19.40 -11.48
N ASN A 467 4.78 19.81 -10.70
CA ASN A 467 5.73 20.85 -11.09
C ASN A 467 6.56 20.43 -12.32
N PHE A 468 7.01 19.17 -12.35
CA PHE A 468 7.71 18.61 -13.51
C PHE A 468 6.83 18.60 -14.74
N LYS A 469 5.60 18.11 -14.67
CA LYS A 469 4.62 18.13 -15.76
C LYS A 469 4.39 19.55 -16.29
N ARG A 470 4.20 20.51 -15.40
CA ARG A 470 3.98 21.92 -15.76
C ARG A 470 5.17 22.50 -16.51
N ASN A 471 6.38 22.35 -15.97
CA ASN A 471 7.61 22.83 -16.60
C ASN A 471 7.85 22.18 -17.96
N PHE A 472 7.52 20.90 -18.07
CA PHE A 472 7.68 20.15 -19.30
C PHE A 472 6.63 20.53 -20.35
N LYS A 473 5.39 20.74 -19.92
CA LYS A 473 4.33 21.28 -20.76
C LYS A 473 4.71 22.63 -21.36
N GLU A 474 5.26 23.54 -20.55
CA GLU A 474 5.76 24.84 -21.00
C GLU A 474 6.88 24.68 -22.06
N ASP A 475 7.83 23.75 -21.82
CA ASP A 475 8.91 23.46 -22.79
C ASP A 475 8.34 22.92 -24.13
N ILE A 476 7.32 22.04 -24.07
CA ILE A 476 6.62 21.51 -25.27
C ILE A 476 5.86 22.65 -25.98
N GLU A 477 5.11 23.47 -25.24
CA GLU A 477 4.37 24.59 -25.82
C GLU A 477 5.31 25.59 -26.49
N GLU A 478 6.45 25.94 -25.87
CA GLU A 478 7.48 26.80 -26.49
C GLU A 478 8.04 26.20 -27.79
N ILE A 479 8.18 24.87 -27.86
CA ILE A 479 8.60 24.17 -29.08
C ILE A 479 7.55 24.36 -30.18
N PHE A 480 6.29 24.12 -29.91
CA PHE A 480 5.22 24.17 -30.89
C PHE A 480 4.83 25.61 -31.28
N ASP A 481 4.94 26.59 -30.38
CA ASP A 481 4.66 28.00 -30.67
C ASP A 481 5.63 28.57 -31.73
N LYS A 482 6.87 28.09 -31.79
CA LYS A 482 7.82 28.44 -32.84
C LYS A 482 7.42 27.90 -34.23
N PHE A 483 6.42 27.04 -34.31
CA PHE A 483 5.83 26.53 -35.55
C PHE A 483 4.56 27.28 -35.99
N LEU A 484 4.06 28.23 -35.21
CA LEU A 484 2.87 28.99 -35.53
C LEU A 484 3.00 29.72 -36.89
N GLY A 485 2.48 29.08 -37.91
CA GLY A 485 2.47 29.53 -39.31
C GLY A 485 2.38 28.41 -40.35
N ARG A 486 2.43 27.14 -39.97
CA ARG A 486 2.51 26.01 -40.92
C ARG A 486 1.35 25.02 -40.92
N GLY A 487 0.16 25.35 -40.41
CA GLY A 487 -1.04 24.56 -40.68
C GLY A 487 -1.73 23.95 -39.47
N PHE A 488 -2.96 23.51 -39.69
CA PHE A 488 -3.90 22.96 -38.71
C PHE A 488 -3.39 21.67 -38.01
N ASP A 489 -2.56 20.88 -38.68
CA ASP A 489 -2.02 19.63 -38.16
C ASP A 489 -1.14 19.79 -36.90
N ILE A 490 -0.34 20.85 -36.83
CA ILE A 490 0.61 21.10 -35.73
C ILE A 490 -0.10 21.41 -34.41
N LYS A 491 -1.29 22.02 -34.48
CA LYS A 491 -2.07 22.33 -33.28
C LYS A 491 -2.58 21.06 -32.62
N PHE A 492 -3.03 20.09 -33.38
CA PHE A 492 -3.45 18.78 -32.89
C PHE A 492 -2.28 17.99 -32.28
N ASP A 493 -1.14 17.93 -32.97
CA ASP A 493 0.05 17.24 -32.46
C ASP A 493 0.50 17.84 -31.10
N ARG A 494 0.41 19.19 -30.94
CA ARG A 494 0.71 19.85 -29.67
C ARG A 494 -0.23 19.40 -28.56
N GLU A 495 -1.53 19.42 -28.81
CA GLU A 495 -2.55 19.02 -27.82
C GLU A 495 -2.35 17.56 -27.41
N VAL A 496 -2.19 16.67 -28.38
CA VAL A 496 -1.95 15.23 -28.15
C VAL A 496 -0.65 15.00 -27.37
N MET A 497 0.47 15.64 -27.78
CA MET A 497 1.75 15.48 -27.07
C MET A 497 1.69 15.98 -25.63
N THR A 498 1.02 17.12 -25.42
CA THR A 498 0.86 17.69 -24.08
C THR A 498 0.05 16.75 -23.19
N GLU A 499 -1.03 16.19 -23.69
CA GLU A 499 -1.87 15.25 -22.92
C GLU A 499 -1.19 13.89 -22.72
N LEU A 500 -0.53 13.35 -23.73
CA LEU A 500 0.24 12.09 -23.59
C LEU A 500 1.32 12.21 -22.51
N PHE A 501 1.92 13.40 -22.37
CA PHE A 501 2.92 13.63 -21.34
C PHE A 501 2.31 13.73 -19.94
N THR A 502 1.07 14.15 -19.80
CA THR A 502 0.36 14.14 -18.51
C THR A 502 0.10 12.70 -18.02
N LEU A 503 0.16 11.72 -18.93
CA LEU A 503 0.01 10.28 -18.68
C LEU A 503 1.36 9.58 -18.37
N ALA A 504 2.30 10.27 -17.72
CA ALA A 504 3.60 9.70 -17.36
C ALA A 504 3.47 8.44 -16.44
N PRO A 505 4.44 7.49 -16.48
CA PRO A 505 4.33 6.24 -15.76
C PRO A 505 4.22 6.43 -14.24
N PRO A 506 3.47 5.57 -13.54
CA PRO A 506 3.39 5.60 -12.09
C PRO A 506 4.77 5.33 -11.48
N GLY A 507 5.08 6.01 -10.37
CA GLY A 507 6.36 5.92 -9.69
C GLY A 507 7.44 6.90 -10.17
N LEU A 508 7.14 7.69 -11.20
CA LEU A 508 8.03 8.78 -11.61
C LEU A 508 8.14 9.85 -10.52
N ASP A 509 7.07 10.10 -9.78
CA ASP A 509 7.00 10.93 -8.59
C ASP A 509 8.00 10.48 -7.50
N GLU A 510 8.07 9.18 -7.23
CA GLU A 510 9.00 8.59 -6.26
C GLU A 510 10.46 8.70 -6.74
N ILE A 511 10.72 8.50 -8.03
CA ILE A 511 12.05 8.70 -8.63
C ILE A 511 12.46 10.18 -8.52
N MET A 512 11.55 11.11 -8.70
CA MET A 512 11.86 12.56 -8.57
C MET A 512 12.16 12.93 -7.11
N ALA A 513 11.48 12.31 -6.15
CA ALA A 513 11.82 12.48 -4.75
C ALA A 513 13.24 12.02 -4.46
N LEU A 514 13.66 10.85 -4.98
CA LEU A 514 15.05 10.40 -4.85
C LEU A 514 16.04 11.26 -5.61
N ASP A 515 15.68 11.77 -6.77
CA ASP A 515 16.54 12.68 -7.53
C ASP A 515 16.89 13.92 -6.69
N THR A 516 15.92 14.46 -5.98
CA THR A 516 16.11 15.57 -5.03
C THR A 516 17.11 15.19 -3.93
N ILE A 517 17.02 13.97 -3.38
CA ILE A 517 17.96 13.49 -2.35
C ILE A 517 19.36 13.27 -2.92
N MET A 518 19.47 12.76 -4.14
CA MET A 518 20.77 12.59 -4.80
C MET A 518 21.46 13.93 -5.10
N ASP A 519 20.71 14.98 -5.34
CA ASP A 519 21.24 16.32 -5.49
C ASP A 519 21.72 16.88 -4.15
N LEU A 520 20.98 16.71 -3.05
CA LEU A 520 21.44 17.06 -1.70
C LEU A 520 22.73 16.33 -1.31
N ARG A 521 22.86 15.05 -1.71
CA ARG A 521 24.10 14.28 -1.51
C ARG A 521 25.27 14.86 -2.27
N LYS A 522 25.09 15.25 -3.54
CA LYS A 522 26.15 15.89 -4.37
C LYS A 522 26.63 17.20 -3.75
N GLU A 523 25.75 17.94 -3.11
CA GLU A 523 26.09 19.17 -2.41
C GLU A 523 26.97 18.94 -1.18
N GLY A 524 27.08 17.69 -0.70
CA GLY A 524 27.89 17.32 0.46
C GLY A 524 27.43 17.95 1.77
N LYS A 525 26.14 18.31 1.86
CA LYS A 525 25.57 18.97 3.04
C LYS A 525 25.25 17.98 4.17
N TYR A 526 25.02 16.69 3.83
CA TYR A 526 24.66 15.63 4.75
C TYR A 526 25.54 14.41 4.53
N ASP A 527 25.84 13.70 5.62
CA ASP A 527 26.74 12.55 5.63
C ASP A 527 25.98 11.23 5.64
N LEU A 528 24.73 11.22 6.16
CA LEU A 528 23.90 10.03 6.28
C LEU A 528 22.45 10.36 5.94
N PHE A 529 21.84 9.53 5.11
CA PHE A 529 20.47 9.61 4.67
C PHE A 529 19.68 8.43 5.20
N ILE A 530 18.52 8.67 5.83
CA ILE A 530 17.63 7.63 6.32
C ILE A 530 16.30 7.77 5.60
N LEU A 531 15.92 6.73 4.86
CA LEU A 531 14.69 6.70 4.08
C LEU A 531 13.61 5.90 4.80
N ASP A 532 12.53 6.57 5.14
CA ASP A 532 11.25 5.95 5.51
C ASP A 532 10.42 5.72 4.25
N THR A 533 10.22 4.45 3.89
CA THR A 533 9.55 4.10 2.63
C THR A 533 8.05 3.94 2.81
N SER A 534 7.32 4.12 1.71
CA SER A 534 5.94 3.66 1.58
C SER A 534 5.80 2.13 1.79
N PRO A 535 4.58 1.56 1.95
CA PRO A 535 4.38 0.12 2.16
C PRO A 535 4.98 -0.77 1.06
N THR A 536 5.30 -2.03 1.41
CA THR A 536 6.07 -3.01 0.60
C THR A 536 5.68 -3.11 -0.87
N GLY A 537 4.40 -3.09 -1.20
CA GLY A 537 3.93 -3.21 -2.59
C GLY A 537 4.42 -2.06 -3.49
N HIS A 538 4.57 -0.86 -2.94
CA HIS A 538 5.12 0.30 -3.64
C HIS A 538 6.63 0.25 -3.69
N LEU A 539 7.24 -0.16 -2.57
CA LEU A 539 8.69 -0.28 -2.51
C LEU A 539 9.22 -1.29 -3.54
N LEU A 540 8.55 -2.41 -3.74
CA LEU A 540 8.95 -3.40 -4.74
C LEU A 540 8.85 -2.81 -6.16
N ARG A 541 7.76 -2.13 -6.48
CA ARG A 541 7.65 -1.36 -7.75
C ARG A 541 8.75 -0.31 -7.85
N PHE A 542 9.02 0.42 -6.78
CA PHE A 542 10.09 1.41 -6.72
C PHE A 542 11.49 0.84 -7.04
N LEU A 543 11.78 -0.40 -6.66
CA LEU A 543 13.05 -1.05 -6.98
C LEU A 543 13.18 -1.40 -8.48
N GLU A 544 12.08 -1.61 -9.16
CA GLU A 544 11.99 -1.88 -10.61
C GLU A 544 11.87 -0.59 -11.45
N LEU A 545 11.44 0.53 -10.83
CA LEU A 545 11.21 1.81 -11.49
C LEU A 545 12.42 2.36 -12.28
N PRO A 546 13.68 2.25 -11.81
CA PRO A 546 14.81 2.82 -12.54
C PRO A 546 14.91 2.30 -13.98
N ASP A 547 14.64 1.02 -14.21
CA ASP A 547 14.68 0.44 -15.54
C ASP A 547 13.48 0.88 -16.39
N MET A 548 12.27 0.89 -15.82
CA MET A 548 11.05 1.33 -16.48
C MET A 548 11.10 2.81 -16.88
N VAL A 549 11.52 3.69 -15.97
CA VAL A 549 11.67 5.13 -16.24
C VAL A 549 12.73 5.37 -17.31
N ARG A 550 13.81 4.60 -17.31
CA ARG A 550 14.84 4.71 -18.33
C ARG A 550 14.33 4.32 -19.72
N GLU A 551 13.54 3.26 -19.85
CA GLU A 551 12.91 2.86 -21.11
C GLU A 551 11.87 3.90 -21.55
N TRP A 552 11.05 4.43 -20.64
CA TRP A 552 10.12 5.51 -20.94
C TRP A 552 10.84 6.77 -21.44
N LEU A 553 11.91 7.18 -20.75
CA LEU A 553 12.75 8.31 -21.19
C LEU A 553 13.34 8.07 -22.59
N LYS A 554 13.80 6.86 -22.92
CA LYS A 554 14.31 6.53 -24.24
C LYS A 554 13.23 6.65 -25.32
N ALA A 555 12.03 6.08 -25.09
CA ALA A 555 10.91 6.18 -26.01
C ALA A 555 10.52 7.64 -26.24
N PHE A 556 10.40 8.40 -25.14
CA PHE A 556 10.11 9.82 -25.19
C PHE A 556 11.17 10.63 -25.96
N PHE A 557 12.46 10.33 -25.76
CA PHE A 557 13.53 10.95 -26.52
C PHE A 557 13.43 10.69 -28.02
N ARG A 558 13.11 9.48 -28.43
CA ARG A 558 12.93 9.16 -29.85
C ARG A 558 11.82 10.02 -30.46
N LEU A 559 10.71 10.19 -29.75
CA LEU A 559 9.60 11.05 -30.17
C LEU A 559 10.07 12.50 -30.37
N LEU A 560 10.76 13.07 -29.38
CA LEU A 560 11.30 14.43 -29.49
C LEU A 560 12.33 14.59 -30.63
N LEU A 561 13.16 13.58 -30.88
CA LEU A 561 14.19 13.65 -31.94
C LEU A 561 13.60 13.74 -33.36
N LYS A 562 12.37 13.31 -33.61
CA LYS A 562 11.69 13.46 -34.89
C LYS A 562 11.44 14.92 -35.24
N TYR A 563 11.28 15.77 -34.25
CA TYR A 563 11.14 17.22 -34.43
C TYR A 563 12.49 17.95 -34.48
N LYS A 564 13.64 17.23 -34.40
CA LYS A 564 14.99 17.79 -34.36
C LYS A 564 15.35 18.65 -35.56
N GLY A 565 14.74 18.41 -36.73
CA GLY A 565 15.00 19.19 -37.96
C GLY A 565 14.54 20.64 -37.91
N VAL A 566 13.80 21.05 -36.89
CA VAL A 566 13.11 22.34 -36.82
C VAL A 566 13.38 23.12 -35.54
N VAL A 567 13.79 22.47 -34.43
CA VAL A 567 13.98 23.12 -33.14
C VAL A 567 15.27 22.64 -32.45
N ARG A 568 15.95 23.55 -31.77
CA ARG A 568 16.98 23.17 -30.76
C ARG A 568 16.27 22.65 -29.52
N LEU A 569 16.11 21.34 -29.44
CA LEU A 569 15.51 20.56 -28.33
C LEU A 569 16.37 20.59 -27.05
N THR A 570 16.96 21.73 -26.68
CA THR A 570 18.03 21.71 -25.69
C THR A 570 17.53 21.45 -24.27
N LYS A 571 16.48 22.11 -23.82
CA LYS A 571 16.07 22.06 -22.40
C LYS A 571 15.39 20.74 -21.99
N ALA A 572 14.34 20.32 -22.71
CA ALA A 572 13.63 19.08 -22.39
C ALA A 572 14.55 17.83 -22.52
N ALA A 573 15.40 17.81 -23.56
CA ALA A 573 16.39 16.76 -23.75
C ALA A 573 17.48 16.75 -22.68
N GLU A 574 17.99 17.91 -22.25
CA GLU A 574 18.95 18.02 -21.17
C GLU A 574 18.39 17.55 -19.84
N ARG A 575 17.13 17.92 -19.51
CA ARG A 575 16.43 17.46 -18.29
C ARG A 575 16.27 15.95 -18.28
N ALA A 576 15.77 15.37 -19.37
CA ALA A 576 15.58 13.93 -19.45
C ALA A 576 16.89 13.15 -19.43
N LEU A 577 17.99 13.67 -20.02
CA LEU A 577 19.34 13.09 -19.89
C LEU A 577 19.87 13.17 -18.46
N ALA A 578 19.64 14.30 -17.77
CA ALA A 578 20.04 14.47 -16.39
C ALA A 578 19.30 13.45 -15.51
N MET A 579 17.99 13.32 -15.71
CA MET A 579 17.15 12.34 -14.99
C MET A 579 17.63 10.90 -15.23
N SER A 580 17.90 10.51 -16.49
CA SER A 580 18.40 9.16 -16.80
C SER A 580 19.76 8.87 -16.11
N LYS A 581 20.66 9.85 -16.02
CA LYS A 581 21.92 9.72 -15.31
C LYS A 581 21.71 9.58 -13.79
N ASN A 582 20.76 10.32 -13.24
CA ASN A 582 20.48 10.29 -11.82
C ASN A 582 19.81 8.97 -11.41
N VAL A 583 18.86 8.46 -12.21
CA VAL A 583 18.27 7.13 -12.02
C VAL A 583 19.35 6.04 -11.95
N ARG A 584 20.32 6.07 -12.84
CA ARG A 584 21.45 5.13 -12.82
C ARG A 584 22.28 5.26 -11.52
N ARG A 585 22.57 6.48 -11.09
CA ARG A 585 23.31 6.72 -9.85
C ARG A 585 22.54 6.26 -8.61
N ILE A 586 21.22 6.44 -8.58
CA ILE A 586 20.36 5.91 -7.54
C ILE A 586 20.53 4.39 -7.46
N GLN A 587 20.40 3.69 -8.58
CA GLN A 587 20.56 2.24 -8.66
C GLN A 587 21.95 1.78 -8.18
N GLU A 588 23.03 2.41 -8.68
CA GLU A 588 24.41 2.12 -8.27
C GLU A 588 24.65 2.36 -6.76
N THR A 589 23.96 3.32 -6.17
CA THR A 589 24.07 3.61 -4.73
C THR A 589 23.30 2.58 -3.90
N LEU A 590 22.07 2.28 -4.29
CA LEU A 590 21.19 1.34 -3.57
C LEU A 590 21.74 -0.09 -3.56
N THR A 591 22.43 -0.51 -4.62
CA THR A 591 23.03 -1.84 -4.73
C THR A 591 24.43 -1.98 -4.14
N SER A 592 25.00 -0.88 -3.59
CA SER A 592 26.34 -0.89 -3.00
C SER A 592 26.30 -1.28 -1.51
N PRO A 593 26.79 -2.47 -1.10
CA PRO A 593 26.74 -2.93 0.28
C PRO A 593 27.60 -2.09 1.25
N ASP A 594 28.60 -1.37 0.73
CA ASP A 594 29.43 -0.48 1.55
C ASP A 594 28.73 0.85 1.87
N ARG A 595 27.70 1.22 1.11
CA ARG A 595 27.03 2.54 1.19
C ARG A 595 25.59 2.46 1.65
N THR A 596 24.93 1.35 1.38
CA THR A 596 23.48 1.19 1.66
C THR A 596 23.24 -0.07 2.46
N ASP A 597 22.37 0.02 3.46
CA ASP A 597 21.78 -1.13 4.13
C ASP A 597 20.27 -0.96 4.25
N PHE A 598 19.56 -2.05 4.01
CA PHE A 598 18.11 -2.11 4.13
C PHE A 598 17.74 -2.81 5.43
N VAL A 599 16.83 -2.21 6.21
CA VAL A 599 16.27 -2.78 7.42
C VAL A 599 14.87 -3.27 7.12
N GLY A 600 14.68 -4.58 7.07
CA GLY A 600 13.37 -5.19 6.90
C GLY A 600 12.55 -5.09 8.19
N VAL A 601 11.43 -4.38 8.17
CA VAL A 601 10.55 -4.22 9.34
C VAL A 601 9.34 -5.12 9.20
N THR A 602 9.09 -5.94 10.20
CA THR A 602 7.93 -6.83 10.25
C THR A 602 7.33 -6.89 11.65
N ILE A 603 6.18 -7.56 11.77
CA ILE A 603 5.53 -7.90 13.05
C ILE A 603 5.40 -9.42 13.14
N PRO A 604 5.38 -10.00 14.34
CA PRO A 604 5.30 -11.45 14.51
C PRO A 604 3.86 -11.96 14.32
N GLU A 605 3.41 -11.91 13.08
CA GLU A 605 2.12 -12.40 12.58
C GLU A 605 2.36 -13.13 11.24
N ALA A 606 1.52 -14.09 10.86
CA ALA A 606 1.70 -14.88 9.64
C ALA A 606 1.88 -14.01 8.39
N MET A 607 1.01 -13.01 8.23
CA MET A 607 1.10 -12.06 7.13
C MET A 607 2.42 -11.26 7.15
N GLY A 608 2.92 -10.92 8.34
CA GLY A 608 4.20 -10.24 8.51
C GLY A 608 5.36 -11.09 8.02
N VAL A 609 5.35 -12.41 8.29
CA VAL A 609 6.37 -13.36 7.83
C VAL A 609 6.37 -13.50 6.31
N LEU A 610 5.19 -13.71 5.72
CA LEU A 610 5.05 -13.91 4.27
C LEU A 610 5.43 -12.66 3.46
N GLU A 611 5.03 -11.46 3.93
CA GLU A 611 5.43 -10.22 3.27
C GLU A 611 6.92 -9.91 3.43
N LEU A 612 7.51 -10.25 4.58
CA LEU A 612 8.95 -10.15 4.77
C LEU A 612 9.70 -11.06 3.79
N GLU A 613 9.21 -12.27 3.55
CA GLU A 613 9.79 -13.21 2.58
C GLU A 613 9.77 -12.64 1.16
N ARG A 614 8.63 -12.12 0.73
CA ARG A 614 8.48 -11.46 -0.58
C ARG A 614 9.42 -10.26 -0.71
N LEU A 615 9.48 -9.43 0.34
CA LEU A 615 10.36 -8.25 0.38
C LEU A 615 11.82 -8.65 0.24
N ILE A 616 12.29 -9.58 1.06
CA ILE A 616 13.69 -10.03 1.05
C ILE A 616 14.02 -10.68 -0.29
N GLY A 617 13.13 -11.52 -0.84
CA GLY A 617 13.33 -12.13 -2.16
C GLY A 617 13.50 -11.08 -3.28
N SER A 618 12.73 -10.00 -3.25
CA SER A 618 12.87 -8.92 -4.22
C SER A 618 14.13 -8.09 -4.02
N LEU A 619 14.53 -7.83 -2.78
CA LEU A 619 15.79 -7.14 -2.47
C LEU A 619 17.00 -7.96 -2.95
N ASP A 620 17.01 -9.27 -2.69
CA ASP A 620 18.06 -10.19 -3.13
C ASP A 620 18.13 -10.24 -4.67
N ASN A 621 16.98 -10.30 -5.37
CA ASN A 621 16.91 -10.27 -6.83
C ASN A 621 17.41 -8.94 -7.42
N SER A 622 17.19 -7.83 -6.72
CA SER A 622 17.65 -6.48 -7.12
C SER A 622 19.08 -6.18 -6.68
N GLY A 623 19.72 -7.09 -5.93
CA GLY A 623 21.07 -6.92 -5.40
C GLY A 623 21.19 -5.84 -4.32
N ILE A 624 20.10 -5.54 -3.59
CA ILE A 624 20.08 -4.54 -2.51
C ILE A 624 20.38 -5.22 -1.18
N PRO A 625 21.42 -4.79 -0.44
CA PRO A 625 21.80 -5.42 0.81
C PRO A 625 20.75 -5.21 1.91
N CYS A 626 20.34 -6.29 2.57
CA CYS A 626 19.45 -6.28 3.72
C CYS A 626 20.04 -7.17 4.82
N ASN A 627 20.80 -6.59 5.73
CA ASN A 627 21.50 -7.33 6.77
C ASN A 627 20.73 -7.39 8.10
N ASN A 628 19.73 -6.51 8.26
CA ASN A 628 19.00 -6.36 9.50
C ASN A 628 17.49 -6.57 9.30
N ILE A 629 16.87 -7.32 10.22
CA ILE A 629 15.44 -7.53 10.32
C ILE A 629 14.98 -7.04 11.70
N ALA A 630 14.02 -6.13 11.73
CA ALA A 630 13.40 -5.61 12.94
C ALA A 630 12.00 -6.22 13.11
N ILE A 631 11.82 -7.08 14.10
CA ILE A 631 10.51 -7.63 14.48
C ILE A 631 9.91 -6.69 15.53
N ASN A 632 8.97 -5.87 15.11
CA ASN A 632 8.32 -4.87 15.94
C ASN A 632 7.04 -5.42 16.60
N MET A 633 6.53 -4.71 17.61
CA MET A 633 5.27 -5.02 18.30
C MET A 633 5.25 -6.41 18.96
N VAL A 634 6.38 -6.85 19.49
CA VAL A 634 6.46 -8.09 20.28
C VAL A 634 5.79 -7.84 21.63
N ILE A 635 4.76 -8.62 21.96
CA ILE A 635 4.02 -8.41 23.22
C ILE A 635 4.91 -8.69 24.44
N PRO A 636 4.86 -7.87 25.47
CA PRO A 636 5.64 -8.13 26.68
C PRO A 636 5.11 -9.38 27.41
N GLN A 637 6.03 -10.15 28.00
CA GLN A 637 5.64 -11.30 28.85
C GLN A 637 4.95 -10.80 30.11
N THR A 638 3.73 -11.25 30.33
CA THR A 638 2.91 -10.93 31.51
C THR A 638 2.08 -12.14 31.92
N ASP A 639 1.61 -12.16 33.15
CA ASP A 639 0.83 -13.28 33.71
C ASP A 639 -0.65 -13.29 33.27
N CYS A 640 -1.09 -12.36 32.39
CA CYS A 640 -2.47 -12.34 31.96
C CYS A 640 -2.72 -13.26 30.74
N ASP A 641 -3.87 -13.92 30.72
CA ASP A 641 -4.26 -14.87 29.68
C ASP A 641 -4.15 -14.28 28.26
N PHE A 642 -4.59 -13.04 28.06
CA PHE A 642 -4.51 -12.36 26.77
C PHE A 642 -3.06 -12.22 26.26
N CYS A 643 -2.17 -11.67 27.11
CA CYS A 643 -0.77 -11.46 26.70
C CYS A 643 0.00 -12.77 26.58
N SER A 644 -0.25 -13.74 27.47
CA SER A 644 0.39 -15.08 27.41
C SER A 644 0.06 -15.79 26.12
N LEU A 645 -1.22 -15.78 25.73
CA LEU A 645 -1.68 -16.42 24.50
C LEU A 645 -1.08 -15.76 23.25
N LYS A 646 -1.15 -14.43 23.17
CA LYS A 646 -0.59 -13.69 22.04
C LYS A 646 0.94 -13.82 22.00
N GLY A 647 1.59 -13.83 23.16
CA GLY A 647 3.04 -14.04 23.26
C GLY A 647 3.48 -15.42 22.75
N ALA A 648 2.77 -16.48 23.12
CA ALA A 648 3.05 -17.84 22.68
C ALA A 648 2.91 -17.96 21.13
N GLU A 649 1.86 -17.41 20.55
CA GLU A 649 1.68 -17.35 19.10
C GLU A 649 2.82 -16.60 18.42
N GLN A 650 3.19 -15.42 18.92
CA GLN A 650 4.26 -14.59 18.37
C GLN A 650 5.63 -15.28 18.41
N GLN A 651 5.92 -16.08 19.45
CA GLN A 651 7.16 -16.83 19.54
C GLN A 651 7.32 -17.86 18.40
N GLY A 652 6.23 -18.46 17.94
CA GLY A 652 6.24 -19.32 16.76
C GLY A 652 6.77 -18.59 15.52
N TYR A 653 6.24 -17.41 15.23
CA TYR A 653 6.66 -16.60 14.08
C TYR A 653 8.08 -16.04 14.23
N ILE A 654 8.50 -15.66 15.44
CA ILE A 654 9.86 -15.19 15.70
C ILE A 654 10.87 -16.30 15.43
N LYS A 655 10.61 -17.53 15.91
CA LYS A 655 11.44 -18.72 15.65
C LYS A 655 11.50 -19.02 14.14
N GLU A 656 10.39 -18.94 13.43
CA GLU A 656 10.32 -19.13 11.98
C GLU A 656 11.19 -18.11 11.23
N ILE A 657 11.07 -16.80 11.52
CA ILE A 657 11.88 -15.75 10.89
C ILE A 657 13.37 -16.01 11.12
N ARG A 658 13.78 -16.35 12.34
CA ARG A 658 15.18 -16.63 12.66
C ARG A 658 15.73 -17.86 11.95
N SER A 659 14.94 -18.94 11.87
CA SER A 659 15.36 -20.15 11.17
C SER A 659 15.46 -19.94 9.66
N ARG A 660 14.64 -19.06 9.10
CA ARG A 660 14.61 -18.75 7.67
C ARG A 660 15.75 -17.81 7.25
N TYR A 661 16.19 -16.93 8.17
CA TYR A 661 17.24 -15.93 7.90
C TYR A 661 18.38 -15.98 8.91
N PRO A 662 19.12 -17.10 8.99
CA PRO A 662 20.19 -17.30 9.99
C PRO A 662 21.39 -16.36 9.81
N ASP A 663 21.60 -15.86 8.58
CA ASP A 663 22.73 -14.97 8.23
C ASP A 663 22.39 -13.48 8.43
N ARG A 664 21.18 -13.15 8.89
CA ARG A 664 20.74 -11.78 9.12
C ARG A 664 20.56 -11.50 10.60
N THR A 665 20.79 -10.26 10.99
CA THR A 665 20.57 -9.81 12.38
C THR A 665 19.07 -9.61 12.61
N VAL A 666 18.47 -10.35 13.55
CA VAL A 666 17.04 -10.29 13.86
C VAL A 666 16.81 -9.65 15.23
N THR A 667 16.36 -8.41 15.25
CA THR A 667 16.16 -7.61 16.46
C THR A 667 14.68 -7.60 16.86
N LYS A 668 14.37 -7.85 18.15
CA LYS A 668 13.01 -7.78 18.72
C LYS A 668 12.76 -6.39 19.34
N ILE A 669 11.64 -5.76 19.00
CA ILE A 669 11.19 -4.49 19.57
C ILE A 669 9.86 -4.72 20.27
N PRO A 670 9.73 -4.40 21.57
CA PRO A 670 8.50 -4.65 22.31
C PRO A 670 7.34 -3.78 21.82
N LEU A 671 6.12 -4.29 21.99
CA LEU A 671 4.90 -3.50 21.84
C LEU A 671 4.74 -2.61 23.07
N PHE A 672 4.56 -1.32 22.85
CA PHE A 672 4.32 -0.34 23.92
C PHE A 672 2.81 -0.11 24.10
N PRO A 673 2.38 0.17 25.34
CA PRO A 673 0.97 0.45 25.61
C PRO A 673 0.51 1.75 24.93
N HIS A 674 1.40 2.73 24.81
CA HIS A 674 1.15 4.03 24.20
C HIS A 674 1.75 4.13 22.80
N GLU A 675 1.18 5.02 21.97
CA GLU A 675 1.76 5.35 20.69
C GLU A 675 3.09 6.08 20.87
N ILE A 676 4.12 5.63 20.16
CA ILE A 676 5.47 6.18 20.27
C ILE A 676 5.59 7.43 19.40
N ARG A 677 5.63 8.59 20.03
CA ARG A 677 5.79 9.90 19.39
C ARG A 677 6.69 10.84 20.18
N GLY A 678 7.37 11.72 19.50
CA GLY A 678 8.27 12.73 20.07
C GLY A 678 9.67 12.19 20.35
N VAL A 679 10.64 13.10 20.35
CA VAL A 679 12.09 12.78 20.38
C VAL A 679 12.48 11.91 21.57
N ASP A 680 11.89 12.13 22.76
CA ASP A 680 12.21 11.36 23.96
C ASP A 680 11.85 9.88 23.84
N ASN A 681 10.62 9.59 23.40
CA ASN A 681 10.14 8.22 23.25
C ASN A 681 10.86 7.51 22.10
N LEU A 682 11.04 8.20 20.97
CA LEU A 682 11.80 7.67 19.83
C LEU A 682 13.25 7.36 20.21
N SER A 683 13.87 8.19 21.07
CA SER A 683 15.22 7.91 21.56
C SER A 683 15.31 6.61 22.35
N ARG A 684 14.30 6.30 23.18
CA ARG A 684 14.25 5.04 23.93
C ARG A 684 14.14 3.84 23.01
N ILE A 685 13.36 3.94 21.91
CA ILE A 685 13.32 2.90 20.89
C ILE A 685 14.70 2.71 20.26
N GLY A 686 15.41 3.78 19.93
CA GLY A 686 16.78 3.72 19.42
C GLY A 686 17.73 3.01 20.39
N GLU A 687 17.60 3.26 21.69
CA GLU A 687 18.38 2.54 22.72
C GLU A 687 18.07 1.04 22.74
N ILE A 688 16.81 0.64 22.57
CA ILE A 688 16.39 -0.76 22.48
C ILE A 688 16.92 -1.42 21.21
N MET A 689 16.85 -0.75 20.07
CA MET A 689 17.28 -1.31 18.77
C MET A 689 18.79 -1.55 18.69
N PHE A 690 19.61 -0.64 19.24
CA PHE A 690 21.06 -0.64 19.05
C PHE A 690 21.85 -1.05 20.27
N GLN A 691 21.19 -1.41 21.30
CA GLN A 691 21.65 -1.76 22.63
C GLN A 691 22.73 -0.89 23.26
N PHE A 692 22.53 -0.51 24.54
CA PHE A 692 23.63 -0.37 25.46
C PHE A 692 23.34 -0.89 26.86
N SER A 693 24.21 -1.77 27.25
CA SER A 693 24.36 -2.41 28.54
C SER A 693 24.11 -1.49 29.75
N SER A 694 23.03 -1.66 30.38
CA SER A 694 22.84 -1.86 31.80
C SER A 694 21.47 -2.53 31.89
N SER A 695 21.38 -3.63 32.58
CA SER A 695 20.24 -4.52 32.76
C SER A 695 18.87 -3.95 32.32
N ALA A 696 18.09 -4.74 31.58
CA ALA A 696 16.71 -4.42 31.18
C ALA A 696 15.79 -4.05 32.37
N SER A 697 16.28 -4.22 33.60
CA SER A 697 15.65 -3.82 34.88
C SER A 697 15.75 -2.32 35.21
N ASP A 698 16.61 -1.55 34.52
CA ASP A 698 16.87 -0.14 34.84
C ASP A 698 16.13 0.85 33.94
N LEU A 699 15.33 0.39 33.00
CA LEU A 699 14.44 1.25 32.23
C LEU A 699 13.16 1.49 33.03
N PRO A 700 12.87 2.75 33.45
CA PRO A 700 11.59 3.04 34.08
C PRO A 700 10.43 2.71 33.10
N PRO A 701 9.27 2.29 33.61
CA PRO A 701 8.10 2.03 32.76
C PRO A 701 7.78 3.26 31.92
N LEU A 702 7.47 3.03 30.65
CA LEU A 702 7.06 4.05 29.69
C LEU A 702 5.73 4.68 30.08
#